data_dd21820ac4493369b32cad3c74bc1b4d
#
_entry.id   dd21820ac4493369b32cad3c74bc1b4d
#
_cell.length_a   1.000
_cell.length_b   1.000
_cell.length_c   1.000
_cell.angle_alpha   90.00
_cell.angle_beta   90.00
_cell.angle_gamma   90.00
#
_symmetry.space_group_name_H-M   'P 1'
#
loop_
_entity.id
_entity.type
_entity.pdbx_description
1 polymer ?
#
loop_
_entity_poly.entity_id
_entity_poly.type
_entity_poly.pdbx_seq_one_letter_code
_entity_poly.pdbx_strand_id
1 'polypeptide(L)'
;MKKYFNQSTKEIFEEFGVTNEGLSSAQVKENIEKYGLNQLEEGEKESALSIFISQFKDVLVIILIIAGLISMFTGNFESSIVIFVVITMNAVLGTVQHIRAESSLESLKNLSSPKTRVIRNGEKIEISSKNVVVGDIIQLEAGDIVPADARIIECFSLKSNESSLTGESESVEKTDEIIEKNELALGDQKNMVFSGSLVTYGRATAVVVKTGMNTEIGKIATLMKETKENLTPLQISLDTFGRNLSISILVLCAFVFGTNIYHGLTVIESLLFAVALAVAAIPEALNPIVTIVLAIGTQKMSKENAIIKKLKAVEGLGSVSIICSDKTGTLTQNKMTVKKIYIDNKITDTENIDLNDSLQGSLIKFSCLCSDAISSNGTEIGDPTETALTTLAYKLGMKELDIREKHRRISEIPFDSDRKLMSVLCDIDGKNLMITKGALDVVLRRTKYILTSTGIREITAEDIKNIENTNFEMSNNGLRVLSFVVKEFDSMKQLNYDDENNFIFVGLISMIDPPRVESKQAVADCIKAGIKPIMITGDHKITASAIAREIGILRDGDKALEGIELEKLSDEEFEKEIEHISVYARVSPSDKIRIVSMWQKKGNICAMTGDGVNDAPALKKADIGIAMGITGTEVSKDAASMILTDDLSLIHI
;
A
#
# COMPACT_ATOMS: atom_id res chain seq x y z
N MET A 1 -5.95 11.39 -21.76
CA MET A 1 -5.09 10.20 -21.95
C MET A 1 -5.83 9.20 -22.80
N LYS A 2 -5.14 8.46 -23.70
CA LYS A 2 -5.78 7.37 -24.45
C LYS A 2 -6.18 6.24 -23.49
N LYS A 3 -7.37 5.66 -23.73
CA LYS A 3 -7.96 4.61 -22.89
C LYS A 3 -7.91 3.30 -23.67
N TYR A 4 -6.90 2.48 -23.43
CA TYR A 4 -6.66 1.25 -24.18
C TYR A 4 -7.64 0.12 -23.87
N PHE A 5 -8.35 0.19 -22.73
CA PHE A 5 -9.37 -0.80 -22.37
C PHE A 5 -10.61 -0.78 -23.27
N ASN A 6 -10.89 0.34 -23.95
CA ASN A 6 -12.03 0.45 -24.88
C ASN A 6 -11.66 0.30 -26.36
N GLN A 7 -10.39 -0.04 -26.65
CA GLN A 7 -9.90 -0.29 -27.99
C GLN A 7 -9.87 -1.79 -28.31
N SER A 8 -10.13 -2.12 -29.57
CA SER A 8 -9.96 -3.47 -30.09
C SER A 8 -8.47 -3.83 -30.21
N THR A 9 -8.15 -5.11 -30.16
CA THR A 9 -6.78 -5.62 -30.39
C THR A 9 -6.23 -5.16 -31.74
N LYS A 10 -7.08 -5.10 -32.77
CA LYS A 10 -6.69 -4.64 -34.11
C LYS A 10 -6.29 -3.17 -34.14
N GLU A 11 -7.03 -2.29 -33.47
CA GLU A 11 -6.69 -0.87 -33.37
C GLU A 11 -5.37 -0.65 -32.63
N ILE A 12 -5.10 -1.43 -31.59
CA ILE A 12 -3.84 -1.37 -30.83
C ILE A 12 -2.66 -1.87 -31.70
N PHE A 13 -2.85 -2.96 -32.44
CA PHE A 13 -1.83 -3.48 -33.37
C PHE A 13 -1.50 -2.47 -34.48
N GLU A 14 -2.52 -1.84 -35.06
CA GLU A 14 -2.32 -0.78 -36.06
C GLU A 14 -1.63 0.45 -35.47
N GLU A 15 -1.97 0.85 -34.25
CA GLU A 15 -1.37 2.01 -33.59
C GLU A 15 0.13 1.83 -33.31
N PHE A 16 0.53 0.64 -32.84
CA PHE A 16 1.92 0.37 -32.50
C PHE A 16 2.71 -0.32 -33.63
N GLY A 17 2.09 -0.57 -34.78
CA GLY A 17 2.71 -1.23 -35.91
C GLY A 17 3.18 -2.66 -35.60
N VAL A 18 2.42 -3.38 -34.75
CA VAL A 18 2.74 -4.72 -34.25
C VAL A 18 1.97 -5.77 -35.02
N THR A 19 2.56 -6.95 -35.20
CA THR A 19 1.89 -8.14 -35.74
C THR A 19 1.95 -9.26 -34.71
N ASN A 20 1.26 -10.38 -34.96
CA ASN A 20 1.30 -11.56 -34.08
C ASN A 20 2.73 -12.13 -33.93
N GLU A 21 3.66 -11.78 -34.81
CA GLU A 21 5.08 -12.14 -34.73
C GLU A 21 5.89 -11.22 -33.79
N GLY A 22 5.23 -10.19 -33.23
CA GLY A 22 5.87 -9.20 -32.35
C GLY A 22 6.69 -8.16 -33.11
N LEU A 23 7.46 -7.37 -32.36
CA LEU A 23 8.33 -6.32 -32.92
C LEU A 23 9.60 -6.90 -33.55
N SER A 24 10.04 -6.27 -34.65
CA SER A 24 11.37 -6.50 -35.21
C SER A 24 12.46 -5.82 -34.37
N SER A 25 13.70 -6.29 -34.48
CA SER A 25 14.84 -5.69 -33.78
C SER A 25 15.07 -4.21 -34.13
N ALA A 26 14.67 -3.77 -35.32
CA ALA A 26 14.73 -2.36 -35.71
C ALA A 26 13.69 -1.51 -34.98
N GLN A 27 12.45 -2.00 -34.93
CA GLN A 27 11.35 -1.34 -34.18
C GLN A 27 11.64 -1.27 -32.68
N VAL A 28 12.23 -2.30 -32.09
CA VAL A 28 12.65 -2.28 -30.68
C VAL A 28 13.64 -1.15 -30.42
N LYS A 29 14.64 -0.95 -31.26
CA LYS A 29 15.59 0.17 -31.10
C LYS A 29 14.92 1.52 -31.23
N GLU A 30 14.05 1.69 -32.23
CA GLU A 30 13.29 2.91 -32.45
C GLU A 30 12.40 3.21 -31.23
N ASN A 31 11.73 2.19 -30.67
CA ASN A 31 10.85 2.37 -29.51
C ASN A 31 11.66 2.67 -28.23
N ILE A 32 12.89 2.14 -28.07
CA ILE A 32 13.77 2.54 -26.97
C ILE A 32 14.18 4.02 -27.10
N GLU A 33 14.50 4.48 -28.30
CA GLU A 33 14.86 5.89 -28.55
C GLU A 33 13.66 6.82 -28.31
N LYS A 34 12.45 6.39 -28.66
CA LYS A 34 11.22 7.19 -28.56
C LYS A 34 10.61 7.22 -27.15
N TYR A 35 10.56 6.09 -26.47
CA TYR A 35 9.85 5.93 -25.18
C TYR A 35 10.78 5.70 -23.98
N GLY A 36 12.09 5.50 -24.22
CA GLY A 36 13.06 5.16 -23.18
C GLY A 36 13.00 3.69 -22.74
N LEU A 37 13.80 3.36 -21.74
CA LEU A 37 13.79 2.04 -21.08
C LEU A 37 12.60 1.92 -20.12
N ASN A 38 12.14 0.69 -19.91
CA ASN A 38 11.09 0.40 -18.93
C ASN A 38 11.64 0.39 -17.50
N GLN A 39 11.93 1.59 -17.00
CA GLN A 39 12.41 1.81 -15.63
C GLN A 39 11.80 3.09 -15.06
N LEU A 40 11.64 3.12 -13.75
CA LEU A 40 11.26 4.33 -13.05
C LEU A 40 12.48 5.25 -12.97
N GLU A 41 12.29 6.55 -13.17
CA GLU A 41 13.36 7.54 -12.95
C GLU A 41 13.69 7.60 -11.46
N GLU A 42 14.94 7.29 -11.13
CA GLU A 42 15.48 7.57 -9.81
C GLU A 42 15.53 9.10 -9.60
N GLY A 43 15.22 9.57 -8.38
CA GLY A 43 15.40 11.00 -8.04
C GLY A 43 16.84 11.43 -8.28
N GLU A 44 17.04 12.66 -8.76
CA GLU A 44 18.38 13.22 -8.92
C GLU A 44 19.11 13.19 -7.57
N LYS A 45 20.23 12.45 -7.53
CA LYS A 45 21.10 12.45 -6.34
C LYS A 45 21.75 13.83 -6.21
N GLU A 46 21.63 14.43 -5.03
CA GLU A 46 22.36 15.67 -4.77
C GLU A 46 23.85 15.40 -4.85
N SER A 47 24.57 16.19 -5.66
CA SER A 47 26.01 16.04 -5.75
C SER A 47 26.67 16.45 -4.42
N ALA A 48 27.76 15.78 -4.04
CA ALA A 48 28.53 16.15 -2.83
C ALA A 48 28.90 17.65 -2.79
N LEU A 49 29.11 18.23 -3.98
CA LEU A 49 29.40 19.66 -4.12
C LEU A 49 28.17 20.53 -3.82
N SER A 50 26.97 20.10 -4.25
CA SER A 50 25.71 20.81 -3.92
C SER A 50 25.46 20.82 -2.43
N ILE A 51 25.62 19.65 -1.77
CA ILE A 51 25.49 19.51 -0.32
C ILE A 51 26.50 20.38 0.40
N PHE A 52 27.76 20.41 -0.04
CA PHE A 52 28.81 21.25 0.53
C PHE A 52 28.48 22.74 0.41
N ILE A 53 28.04 23.19 -0.76
CA ILE A 53 27.66 24.59 -1.00
C ILE A 53 26.42 24.98 -0.16
N SER A 54 25.48 24.06 0.04
CA SER A 54 24.29 24.33 0.85
C SER A 54 24.60 24.67 2.30
N GLN A 55 25.72 24.15 2.86
CA GLN A 55 26.18 24.47 4.22
C GLN A 55 26.51 25.97 4.40
N PHE A 56 26.85 26.67 3.33
CA PHE A 56 27.17 28.11 3.37
C PHE A 56 25.93 29.03 3.29
N LYS A 57 24.72 28.46 3.15
CA LYS A 57 23.47 29.24 3.12
C LYS A 57 22.90 29.52 4.52
N ASP A 58 23.45 28.93 5.55
CA ASP A 58 23.08 29.19 6.94
C ASP A 58 23.39 30.65 7.31
N VAL A 59 22.43 31.34 7.96
CA VAL A 59 22.55 32.75 8.33
C VAL A 59 23.73 32.98 9.26
N LEU A 60 24.00 32.07 10.20
CA LEU A 60 25.12 32.14 11.12
C LEU A 60 26.46 32.00 10.39
N VAL A 61 26.53 31.10 9.40
CA VAL A 61 27.72 30.94 8.55
C VAL A 61 27.97 32.19 7.69
N ILE A 62 26.90 32.79 7.17
CA ILE A 62 27.03 34.07 6.41
C ILE A 62 27.61 35.17 7.30
N ILE A 63 27.17 35.30 8.57
CA ILE A 63 27.72 36.28 9.52
C ILE A 63 29.21 36.00 9.76
N LEU A 64 29.61 34.75 9.93
CA LEU A 64 31.00 34.35 10.10
C LEU A 64 31.85 34.66 8.86
N ILE A 65 31.34 34.46 7.66
CA ILE A 65 32.03 34.82 6.41
C ILE A 65 32.26 36.33 6.36
N ILE A 66 31.21 37.12 6.65
CA ILE A 66 31.34 38.58 6.68
C ILE A 66 32.36 39.03 7.75
N ALA A 67 32.30 38.42 8.93
CA ALA A 67 33.26 38.68 10.01
C ALA A 67 34.70 38.35 9.60
N GLY A 68 34.93 37.22 8.95
CA GLY A 68 36.22 36.81 8.42
C GLY A 68 36.76 37.76 7.35
N LEU A 69 35.89 38.23 6.45
CA LEU A 69 36.26 39.21 5.43
C LEU A 69 36.64 40.53 6.06
N ILE A 70 35.86 41.06 7.01
CA ILE A 70 36.18 42.28 7.74
C ILE A 70 37.52 42.16 8.46
N SER A 71 37.75 41.04 9.15
CA SER A 71 39.03 40.75 9.83
C SER A 71 40.21 40.73 8.86
N MET A 72 40.02 40.21 7.65
CA MET A 72 41.03 40.19 6.59
C MET A 72 41.34 41.58 6.07
N PHE A 73 40.32 42.39 5.79
CA PHE A 73 40.50 43.78 5.30
C PHE A 73 41.10 44.72 6.37
N THR A 74 40.92 44.45 7.65
CA THR A 74 41.48 45.20 8.74
C THR A 74 42.93 44.80 9.10
N GLY A 75 43.50 43.81 8.37
CA GLY A 75 44.90 43.38 8.54
C GLY A 75 45.07 42.26 9.57
N ASN A 76 44.01 41.73 10.18
CA ASN A 76 44.07 40.66 11.16
C ASN A 76 43.96 39.29 10.48
N PHE A 77 44.99 38.90 9.72
CA PHE A 77 45.00 37.70 8.89
C PHE A 77 44.91 36.43 9.70
N GLU A 78 45.49 36.36 10.91
CA GLU A 78 45.48 35.20 11.78
C GLU A 78 44.05 34.80 12.19
N SER A 79 43.28 35.78 12.68
CA SER A 79 41.87 35.57 13.05
C SER A 79 41.01 35.19 11.83
N SER A 80 41.23 35.78 10.67
CA SER A 80 40.54 35.48 9.44
C SER A 80 40.76 34.04 8.99
N ILE A 81 42.01 33.56 9.02
CA ILE A 81 42.36 32.18 8.67
C ILE A 81 41.64 31.20 9.59
N VAL A 82 41.64 31.45 10.92
CA VAL A 82 40.94 30.57 11.88
C VAL A 82 39.45 30.50 11.57
N ILE A 83 38.79 31.62 11.32
CA ILE A 83 37.35 31.65 10.98
C ILE A 83 37.07 30.81 9.72
N PHE A 84 37.82 31.02 8.63
CA PHE A 84 37.62 30.27 7.39
C PHE A 84 37.96 28.78 7.54
N VAL A 85 38.95 28.40 8.34
CA VAL A 85 39.24 26.99 8.64
C VAL A 85 38.09 26.34 9.38
N VAL A 86 37.52 26.99 10.39
CA VAL A 86 36.37 26.48 11.16
C VAL A 86 35.14 26.31 10.27
N ILE A 87 34.80 27.31 9.47
CA ILE A 87 33.67 27.26 8.53
C ILE A 87 33.85 26.07 7.56
N THR A 88 35.04 25.95 6.97
CA THR A 88 35.33 24.89 6.00
C THR A 88 35.26 23.52 6.66
N MET A 89 35.82 23.36 7.86
CA MET A 89 35.78 22.10 8.62
C MET A 89 34.34 21.68 8.95
N ASN A 90 33.51 22.63 9.39
CA ASN A 90 32.10 22.37 9.67
C ASN A 90 31.33 21.99 8.40
N ALA A 91 31.57 22.66 7.27
CA ALA A 91 30.96 22.35 5.98
C ALA A 91 31.37 20.94 5.49
N VAL A 92 32.64 20.56 5.63
CA VAL A 92 33.13 19.20 5.30
C VAL A 92 32.48 18.16 6.20
N LEU A 93 32.43 18.41 7.51
CA LEU A 93 31.84 17.48 8.47
C LEU A 93 30.35 17.26 8.18
N GLY A 94 29.58 18.33 7.95
CA GLY A 94 28.17 18.27 7.59
C GLY A 94 27.94 17.49 6.27
N THR A 95 28.77 17.74 5.28
CA THR A 95 28.72 17.03 3.98
C THR A 95 29.00 15.53 4.14
N VAL A 96 30.04 15.15 4.89
CA VAL A 96 30.39 13.74 5.14
C VAL A 96 29.28 13.02 5.92
N GLN A 97 28.69 13.68 6.91
CA GLN A 97 27.56 13.12 7.66
C GLN A 97 26.35 12.89 6.77
N HIS A 98 26.02 13.84 5.89
CA HIS A 98 24.90 13.70 4.94
C HIS A 98 25.12 12.53 3.97
N ILE A 99 26.29 12.44 3.34
CA ILE A 99 26.63 11.36 2.41
C ILE A 99 26.63 9.98 3.09
N ARG A 100 27.12 9.87 4.33
CA ARG A 100 27.10 8.60 5.08
C ARG A 100 25.68 8.15 5.41
N ALA A 101 24.79 9.07 5.76
CA ALA A 101 23.38 8.76 5.99
C ALA A 101 22.70 8.22 4.73
N GLU A 102 23.03 8.77 3.55
CA GLU A 102 22.47 8.36 2.27
C GLU A 102 23.03 7.01 1.76
N SER A 103 24.33 6.78 1.89
CA SER A 103 25.01 5.58 1.35
C SER A 103 24.64 4.27 2.06
N SER A 104 24.22 4.31 3.32
CA SER A 104 23.81 3.13 4.08
C SER A 104 22.53 2.48 3.50
N LEU A 105 21.76 3.19 2.69
CA LEU A 105 20.50 2.75 2.08
C LEU A 105 20.71 2.11 0.70
N GLU A 106 21.75 2.48 -0.01
CA GLU A 106 21.99 2.06 -1.40
C GLU A 106 22.43 0.59 -1.54
N SER A 107 23.06 0.04 -0.51
CA SER A 107 23.55 -1.34 -0.50
C SER A 107 22.43 -2.40 -0.50
N LEU A 108 21.18 -2.02 -0.20
CA LEU A 108 20.02 -2.91 -0.18
C LEU A 108 19.27 -2.98 -1.52
N LYS A 109 19.52 -2.04 -2.45
CA LYS A 109 18.76 -1.90 -3.71
C LYS A 109 19.17 -2.84 -4.85
N ASN A 110 20.30 -3.51 -4.80
CA ASN A 110 20.88 -4.24 -5.94
C ASN A 110 20.49 -5.73 -6.04
N LEU A 111 19.23 -6.08 -5.77
CA LEU A 111 18.70 -7.41 -6.05
C LEU A 111 18.02 -7.43 -7.43
N SER A 112 18.49 -8.33 -8.29
CA SER A 112 18.22 -8.58 -9.72
C SER A 112 16.87 -8.09 -10.28
N SER A 113 16.92 -7.35 -11.40
CA SER A 113 15.74 -7.01 -12.20
C SER A 113 15.00 -8.28 -12.64
N PRO A 114 13.67 -8.39 -12.46
CA PRO A 114 12.90 -9.54 -12.90
C PRO A 114 13.00 -9.73 -14.41
N LYS A 115 12.91 -10.97 -14.86
CA LYS A 115 12.90 -11.35 -16.28
C LYS A 115 11.47 -11.53 -16.75
N THR A 116 11.23 -11.38 -18.05
CA THR A 116 9.93 -11.56 -18.68
C THR A 116 10.07 -12.19 -20.06
N ARG A 117 9.03 -12.89 -20.50
CA ARG A 117 8.96 -13.56 -21.80
C ARG A 117 8.25 -12.65 -22.80
N VAL A 118 8.90 -12.42 -23.95
CA VAL A 118 8.35 -11.61 -25.03
C VAL A 118 8.40 -12.38 -26.35
N ILE A 119 7.52 -11.99 -27.29
CA ILE A 119 7.56 -12.47 -28.68
C ILE A 119 8.16 -11.35 -29.54
N ARG A 120 9.29 -11.61 -30.18
CA ARG A 120 9.95 -10.70 -31.12
C ARG A 120 10.45 -11.48 -32.34
N ASN A 121 10.28 -10.96 -33.55
CA ASN A 121 10.60 -11.63 -34.81
C ASN A 121 10.02 -13.07 -34.93
N GLY A 122 8.83 -13.33 -34.36
CA GLY A 122 8.21 -14.65 -34.34
C GLY A 122 8.78 -15.62 -33.30
N GLU A 123 9.82 -15.24 -32.56
CA GLU A 123 10.46 -16.09 -31.57
C GLU A 123 10.10 -15.66 -30.13
N LYS A 124 9.94 -16.66 -29.25
CA LYS A 124 9.76 -16.42 -27.82
C LYS A 124 11.12 -16.31 -27.16
N ILE A 125 11.41 -15.15 -26.58
CA ILE A 125 12.69 -14.88 -25.90
C ILE A 125 12.45 -14.36 -24.48
N GLU A 126 13.37 -14.67 -23.58
CA GLU A 126 13.38 -14.14 -22.22
C GLU A 126 14.32 -12.93 -22.16
N ILE A 127 13.81 -11.79 -21.68
CA ILE A 127 14.56 -10.56 -21.54
C ILE A 127 14.42 -9.98 -20.12
N SER A 128 15.31 -9.06 -19.74
CA SER A 128 15.12 -8.26 -18.53
C SER A 128 13.91 -7.34 -18.70
N SER A 129 13.07 -7.21 -17.68
CA SER A 129 11.91 -6.32 -17.69
C SER A 129 12.25 -4.87 -18.04
N LYS A 130 13.47 -4.41 -17.78
CA LYS A 130 13.97 -3.08 -18.18
C LYS A 130 14.02 -2.87 -19.70
N ASN A 131 14.15 -3.95 -20.47
CA ASN A 131 14.30 -3.92 -21.93
C ASN A 131 12.95 -4.13 -22.65
N VAL A 132 11.84 -4.17 -21.92
CA VAL A 132 10.49 -4.20 -22.49
C VAL A 132 10.17 -2.82 -23.07
N VAL A 133 9.59 -2.79 -24.26
CA VAL A 133 9.21 -1.56 -24.96
C VAL A 133 7.73 -1.54 -25.29
N VAL A 134 7.18 -0.36 -25.54
CA VAL A 134 5.81 -0.21 -26.04
C VAL A 134 5.65 -0.96 -27.35
N GLY A 135 4.59 -1.75 -27.48
CA GLY A 135 4.32 -2.63 -28.62
C GLY A 135 4.90 -4.05 -28.48
N ASP A 136 5.69 -4.37 -27.45
CA ASP A 136 6.08 -5.75 -27.20
C ASP A 136 4.86 -6.63 -26.89
N ILE A 137 4.89 -7.86 -27.40
CA ILE A 137 3.94 -8.90 -27.00
C ILE A 137 4.55 -9.69 -25.85
N ILE A 138 3.97 -9.59 -24.67
CA ILE A 138 4.40 -10.31 -23.47
C ILE A 138 3.55 -11.55 -23.25
N GLN A 139 4.15 -12.61 -22.71
CA GLN A 139 3.47 -13.80 -22.25
C GLN A 139 3.53 -13.87 -20.73
N LEU A 140 2.36 -14.06 -20.12
CA LEU A 140 2.19 -14.08 -18.68
C LEU A 140 1.63 -15.44 -18.24
N GLU A 141 2.20 -15.98 -17.18
CA GLU A 141 1.76 -17.23 -16.53
C GLU A 141 1.71 -17.03 -15.01
N ALA A 142 0.98 -17.92 -14.32
CA ALA A 142 0.91 -17.88 -12.85
C ALA A 142 2.31 -17.89 -12.21
N GLY A 143 2.56 -16.92 -11.31
CA GLY A 143 3.84 -16.64 -10.67
C GLY A 143 4.66 -15.53 -11.32
N ASP A 144 4.28 -15.05 -12.52
CA ASP A 144 4.98 -13.94 -13.18
C ASP A 144 4.57 -12.59 -12.58
N ILE A 145 5.53 -11.66 -12.55
CA ILE A 145 5.28 -10.23 -12.29
C ILE A 145 5.09 -9.53 -13.63
N VAL A 146 4.00 -8.79 -13.77
CA VAL A 146 3.70 -8.00 -14.97
C VAL A 146 4.76 -6.91 -15.15
N PRO A 147 5.51 -6.87 -16.28
CA PRO A 147 6.64 -5.97 -16.44
C PRO A 147 6.26 -4.52 -16.77
N ALA A 148 5.10 -4.31 -17.40
CA ALA A 148 4.64 -3.02 -17.91
C ALA A 148 3.11 -3.04 -18.06
N ASP A 149 2.46 -1.87 -18.23
CA ASP A 149 1.03 -1.85 -18.49
C ASP A 149 0.74 -2.39 -19.89
N ALA A 150 -0.13 -3.39 -19.96
CA ALA A 150 -0.42 -4.07 -21.22
C ALA A 150 -1.92 -4.35 -21.40
N ARG A 151 -2.38 -4.36 -22.66
CA ARG A 151 -3.72 -4.77 -23.08
C ARG A 151 -3.72 -6.25 -23.41
N ILE A 152 -4.58 -7.00 -22.77
CA ILE A 152 -4.71 -8.45 -22.98
C ILE A 152 -5.27 -8.69 -24.40
N ILE A 153 -4.61 -9.59 -25.15
CA ILE A 153 -5.00 -10.00 -26.49
C ILE A 153 -5.71 -11.35 -26.45
N GLU A 154 -5.20 -12.24 -25.60
CA GLU A 154 -5.71 -13.60 -25.42
C GLU A 154 -5.62 -13.96 -23.95
N CYS A 155 -6.71 -14.52 -23.39
CA CYS A 155 -6.86 -14.76 -21.97
C CYS A 155 -7.36 -16.20 -21.71
N PHE A 156 -6.69 -16.90 -20.79
CA PHE A 156 -7.09 -18.23 -20.33
C PHE A 156 -7.15 -18.21 -18.80
N SER A 157 -8.33 -17.86 -18.27
CA SER A 157 -8.63 -17.80 -16.83
C SER A 157 -7.58 -17.02 -16.03
N LEU A 158 -7.03 -15.93 -16.59
CA LEU A 158 -6.01 -15.12 -15.93
C LEU A 158 -6.59 -14.43 -14.70
N LYS A 159 -5.90 -14.53 -13.57
CA LYS A 159 -6.15 -13.71 -12.38
C LYS A 159 -4.87 -12.96 -12.01
N SER A 160 -5.02 -11.68 -11.73
CA SER A 160 -3.93 -10.79 -11.34
C SER A 160 -4.20 -10.17 -9.97
N ASN A 161 -3.25 -10.26 -9.08
CA ASN A 161 -3.27 -9.52 -7.82
C ASN A 161 -2.75 -8.11 -8.07
N GLU A 162 -3.63 -7.14 -7.97
CA GLU A 162 -3.37 -5.71 -8.21
C GLU A 162 -3.38 -4.91 -6.90
N SER A 163 -3.25 -5.59 -5.75
CA SER A 163 -3.28 -4.96 -4.43
C SER A 163 -2.29 -3.81 -4.27
N SER A 164 -1.12 -3.92 -4.91
CA SER A 164 -0.12 -2.85 -4.92
C SER A 164 -0.61 -1.54 -5.54
N LEU A 165 -1.61 -1.59 -6.43
CA LEU A 165 -2.17 -0.42 -7.12
C LEU A 165 -3.55 -0.02 -6.59
N THR A 166 -4.39 -0.99 -6.26
CA THR A 166 -5.78 -0.77 -5.82
C THR A 166 -5.95 -0.78 -4.31
N GLY A 167 -5.04 -1.44 -3.58
CA GLY A 167 -5.14 -1.70 -2.15
C GLY A 167 -6.06 -2.88 -1.80
N GLU A 168 -6.67 -3.53 -2.80
CA GLU A 168 -7.55 -4.68 -2.59
C GLU A 168 -6.77 -5.99 -2.74
N SER A 169 -6.81 -6.85 -1.71
CA SER A 169 -6.04 -8.10 -1.67
C SER A 169 -6.61 -9.21 -2.58
N GLU A 170 -7.82 -9.01 -3.11
CA GLU A 170 -8.46 -9.99 -3.98
C GLU A 170 -7.89 -9.93 -5.38
N SER A 171 -7.58 -11.12 -5.96
CA SER A 171 -7.13 -11.20 -7.34
C SER A 171 -8.27 -10.89 -8.32
N VAL A 172 -8.01 -9.98 -9.25
CA VAL A 172 -8.94 -9.55 -10.29
C VAL A 172 -8.92 -10.56 -11.43
N GLU A 173 -10.08 -11.08 -11.79
CA GLU A 173 -10.25 -11.92 -12.98
C GLU A 173 -10.18 -11.06 -14.24
N LYS A 174 -9.37 -11.50 -15.21
CA LYS A 174 -9.08 -10.75 -16.43
C LYS A 174 -9.76 -11.37 -17.65
N THR A 175 -10.05 -10.53 -18.64
CA THR A 175 -10.68 -10.90 -19.93
C THR A 175 -9.93 -10.26 -21.10
N ASP A 176 -10.13 -10.74 -22.30
CA ASP A 176 -9.66 -10.12 -23.55
C ASP A 176 -10.75 -9.29 -24.25
N GLU A 177 -11.99 -9.28 -23.74
CA GLU A 177 -13.11 -8.55 -24.31
C GLU A 177 -12.93 -7.03 -24.26
N ILE A 178 -13.59 -6.32 -25.18
CA ILE A 178 -13.59 -4.85 -25.21
C ILE A 178 -14.57 -4.33 -24.15
N ILE A 179 -14.17 -3.34 -23.37
CA ILE A 179 -15.03 -2.74 -22.37
C ILE A 179 -15.55 -1.39 -22.89
N GLU A 180 -16.82 -1.35 -23.29
CA GLU A 180 -17.50 -0.17 -23.86
C GLU A 180 -17.91 0.85 -22.79
N LYS A 181 -16.98 1.29 -21.93
CA LYS A 181 -17.23 2.34 -20.94
C LYS A 181 -16.25 3.49 -21.13
N ASN A 182 -16.71 4.72 -20.83
CA ASN A 182 -15.89 5.91 -21.01
C ASN A 182 -14.99 6.18 -19.79
N GLU A 183 -15.37 5.76 -18.60
CA GLU A 183 -14.60 5.91 -17.36
C GLU A 183 -14.74 4.67 -16.48
N LEU A 184 -13.60 4.15 -16.03
CA LEU A 184 -13.51 2.98 -15.16
C LEU A 184 -12.41 3.20 -14.13
N ALA A 185 -12.67 2.78 -12.90
CA ALA A 185 -11.63 2.63 -11.90
C ALA A 185 -10.56 1.62 -12.37
N LEU A 186 -9.35 1.72 -11.84
CA LEU A 186 -8.23 0.88 -12.29
C LEU A 186 -8.56 -0.62 -12.16
N GLY A 187 -9.09 -1.05 -11.01
CA GLY A 187 -9.46 -2.44 -10.74
C GLY A 187 -10.61 -2.98 -11.63
N ASP A 188 -11.42 -2.10 -12.23
CA ASP A 188 -12.51 -2.48 -13.13
C ASP A 188 -12.05 -2.65 -14.59
N GLN A 189 -10.79 -2.30 -14.92
CA GLN A 189 -10.22 -2.47 -16.25
C GLN A 189 -9.76 -3.92 -16.45
N LYS A 190 -10.71 -4.85 -16.52
CA LYS A 190 -10.46 -6.30 -16.54
C LYS A 190 -9.67 -6.79 -17.76
N ASN A 191 -9.61 -6.02 -18.85
CA ASN A 191 -8.86 -6.37 -20.04
C ASN A 191 -7.46 -5.74 -20.12
N MET A 192 -7.01 -5.15 -19.02
CA MET A 192 -5.68 -4.60 -18.84
C MET A 192 -4.94 -5.36 -17.75
N VAL A 193 -3.62 -5.44 -17.85
CA VAL A 193 -2.72 -5.83 -16.77
C VAL A 193 -1.74 -4.69 -16.51
N PHE A 194 -1.38 -4.51 -15.24
CA PHE A 194 -0.61 -3.35 -14.80
C PHE A 194 0.77 -3.75 -14.28
N SER A 195 1.76 -2.92 -14.55
CA SER A 195 3.14 -3.10 -14.07
C SER A 195 3.19 -3.38 -12.56
N GLY A 196 4.00 -4.36 -12.14
CA GLY A 196 4.21 -4.73 -10.75
C GLY A 196 3.14 -5.62 -10.13
N SER A 197 2.05 -5.94 -10.84
CA SER A 197 1.04 -6.89 -10.39
C SER A 197 1.52 -8.33 -10.52
N LEU A 198 1.10 -9.21 -9.61
CA LEU A 198 1.44 -10.64 -9.62
C LEU A 198 0.33 -11.43 -10.31
N VAL A 199 0.67 -12.23 -11.29
CA VAL A 199 -0.25 -13.21 -11.89
C VAL A 199 -0.42 -14.38 -10.91
N THR A 200 -1.62 -14.56 -10.39
CA THR A 200 -1.92 -15.59 -9.38
C THR A 200 -2.47 -16.87 -9.98
N TYR A 201 -3.10 -16.80 -11.14
CA TYR A 201 -3.68 -17.96 -11.83
C TYR A 201 -3.78 -17.74 -13.35
N GLY A 202 -3.77 -18.84 -14.13
CA GLY A 202 -4.01 -18.82 -15.57
C GLY A 202 -2.82 -18.31 -16.38
N ARG A 203 -3.11 -17.95 -17.64
CA ARG A 203 -2.12 -17.41 -18.58
C ARG A 203 -2.76 -16.42 -19.54
N ALA A 204 -1.96 -15.48 -20.06
CA ALA A 204 -2.40 -14.56 -21.09
C ALA A 204 -1.26 -14.13 -22.01
N THR A 205 -1.65 -13.64 -23.18
CA THR A 205 -0.80 -12.87 -24.09
C THR A 205 -1.31 -11.43 -24.10
N ALA A 206 -0.41 -10.45 -23.98
CA ALA A 206 -0.79 -9.05 -23.90
C ALA A 206 0.19 -8.16 -24.70
N VAL A 207 -0.29 -7.03 -25.22
CA VAL A 207 0.54 -6.00 -25.88
C VAL A 207 0.83 -4.89 -24.88
N VAL A 208 2.11 -4.57 -24.74
CA VAL A 208 2.59 -3.46 -23.90
C VAL A 208 2.15 -2.13 -24.50
N VAL A 209 1.40 -1.36 -23.72
CA VAL A 209 0.86 -0.05 -24.13
C VAL A 209 1.53 1.13 -23.44
N LYS A 210 2.13 0.91 -22.26
CA LYS A 210 2.89 1.93 -21.51
C LYS A 210 4.07 1.27 -20.80
N THR A 211 5.18 2.02 -20.71
CA THR A 211 6.42 1.59 -20.03
C THR A 211 6.94 2.69 -19.09
N GLY A 212 7.74 2.33 -18.09
CA GLY A 212 8.44 3.23 -17.19
C GLY A 212 7.52 4.24 -16.50
N MET A 213 7.87 5.52 -16.56
CA MET A 213 7.11 6.61 -15.92
C MET A 213 5.70 6.81 -16.47
N ASN A 214 5.37 6.24 -17.64
CA ASN A 214 4.02 6.34 -18.22
C ASN A 214 3.06 5.24 -17.73
N THR A 215 3.53 4.21 -17.03
CA THR A 215 2.70 3.17 -16.38
C THR A 215 1.89 3.75 -15.22
N GLU A 216 0.92 3.01 -14.71
CA GLU A 216 0.16 3.44 -13.53
C GLU A 216 1.09 3.56 -12.30
N ILE A 217 2.05 2.63 -12.13
CA ILE A 217 3.12 2.78 -11.12
C ILE A 217 3.99 4.01 -11.40
N GLY A 218 4.32 4.29 -12.66
CA GLY A 218 5.09 5.47 -13.05
C GLY A 218 4.40 6.79 -12.69
N LYS A 219 3.07 6.86 -12.81
CA LYS A 219 2.30 8.02 -12.34
C LYS A 219 2.40 8.21 -10.82
N ILE A 220 2.34 7.13 -10.06
CA ILE A 220 2.53 7.16 -8.61
C ILE A 220 3.94 7.66 -8.28
N ALA A 221 4.96 7.17 -9.00
CA ALA A 221 6.35 7.65 -8.85
C ALA A 221 6.49 9.14 -9.18
N THR A 222 5.75 9.64 -10.19
CA THR A 222 5.70 11.08 -10.51
C THR A 222 5.09 11.90 -9.37
N LEU A 223 3.96 11.46 -8.83
CA LEU A 223 3.34 12.11 -7.65
C LEU A 223 4.30 12.14 -6.46
N MET A 224 5.06 11.06 -6.26
CA MET A 224 6.10 11.03 -5.22
C MET A 224 7.21 12.05 -5.49
N LYS A 225 7.65 12.21 -6.75
CA LYS A 225 8.72 13.17 -7.13
C LYS A 225 8.27 14.62 -6.93
N GLU A 226 7.02 14.95 -7.25
CA GLU A 226 6.44 16.28 -7.10
C GLU A 226 6.13 16.65 -5.63
N THR A 227 6.02 15.66 -4.76
CA THR A 227 5.70 15.87 -3.34
C THR A 227 6.91 16.43 -2.59
N LYS A 228 6.80 17.69 -2.14
CA LYS A 228 7.82 18.36 -1.32
C LYS A 228 7.77 17.85 0.12
N GLU A 229 8.95 17.62 0.70
CA GLU A 229 9.06 17.30 2.12
C GLU A 229 8.87 18.56 2.99
N ASN A 230 8.16 18.43 4.10
CA ASN A 230 7.98 19.49 5.07
C ASN A 230 9.18 19.52 6.05
N LEU A 231 9.43 20.70 6.62
CA LEU A 231 10.37 20.85 7.73
C LEU A 231 9.75 20.26 9.01
N THR A 232 10.58 19.65 9.85
CA THR A 232 10.13 19.16 11.16
C THR A 232 9.93 20.31 12.16
N PRO A 233 9.12 20.13 13.21
CA PRO A 233 8.96 21.13 14.28
C PRO A 233 10.30 21.59 14.88
N LEU A 234 11.24 20.66 15.08
CA LEU A 234 12.59 20.98 15.57
C LEU A 234 13.35 21.85 14.58
N GLN A 235 13.32 21.53 13.27
CA GLN A 235 13.96 22.34 12.24
C GLN A 235 13.41 23.76 12.21
N ILE A 236 12.08 23.91 12.24
CA ILE A 236 11.42 25.23 12.30
C ILE A 236 11.82 26.00 13.56
N SER A 237 11.90 25.33 14.70
CA SER A 237 12.31 25.92 15.97
C SER A 237 13.78 26.36 15.95
N LEU A 238 14.67 25.50 15.39
CA LEU A 238 16.10 25.81 15.25
C LEU A 238 16.35 26.97 14.29
N ASP A 239 15.64 27.02 13.14
CA ASP A 239 15.74 28.14 12.19
C ASP A 239 15.26 29.46 12.83
N THR A 240 14.15 29.38 13.58
CA THR A 240 13.62 30.54 14.30
C THR A 240 14.58 31.00 15.40
N PHE A 241 15.11 30.06 16.17
CA PHE A 241 16.14 30.35 17.19
C PHE A 241 17.39 30.96 16.56
N GLY A 242 17.92 30.34 15.49
CA GLY A 242 19.11 30.85 14.77
C GLY A 242 18.92 32.28 14.27
N ARG A 243 17.74 32.56 13.67
CA ARG A 243 17.39 33.92 13.19
C ARG A 243 17.31 34.92 14.34
N ASN A 244 16.62 34.59 15.42
CA ASN A 244 16.47 35.47 16.58
C ASN A 244 17.80 35.73 17.28
N LEU A 245 18.61 34.68 17.40
CA LEU A 245 19.98 34.78 17.96
C LEU A 245 20.86 35.66 17.08
N SER A 246 20.82 35.49 15.75
CA SER A 246 21.56 36.33 14.79
C SER A 246 21.21 37.80 14.93
N ILE A 247 19.92 38.13 15.04
CA ILE A 247 19.47 39.53 15.25
C ILE A 247 19.99 40.05 16.58
N SER A 248 19.90 39.25 17.65
CA SER A 248 20.38 39.65 18.98
C SER A 248 21.89 39.89 19.00
N ILE A 249 22.68 39.06 18.34
CA ILE A 249 24.12 39.21 18.19
C ILE A 249 24.43 40.53 17.43
N LEU A 250 23.76 40.80 16.31
CA LEU A 250 23.95 42.00 15.52
C LEU A 250 23.63 43.28 16.32
N VAL A 251 22.54 43.26 17.09
CA VAL A 251 22.18 44.39 17.98
C VAL A 251 23.24 44.60 19.06
N LEU A 252 23.72 43.52 19.68
CA LEU A 252 24.78 43.58 20.71
C LEU A 252 26.09 44.07 20.12
N CYS A 253 26.47 43.60 18.95
CA CYS A 253 27.67 44.07 18.23
C CYS A 253 27.59 45.55 17.89
N ALA A 254 26.42 46.01 17.40
CA ALA A 254 26.22 47.44 17.12
C ALA A 254 26.28 48.30 18.38
N PHE A 255 25.72 47.82 19.50
CA PHE A 255 25.80 48.50 20.78
C PHE A 255 27.25 48.58 21.29
N VAL A 256 27.99 47.47 21.27
CA VAL A 256 29.41 47.45 21.69
C VAL A 256 30.26 48.31 20.77
N PHE A 257 30.03 48.26 19.46
CA PHE A 257 30.69 49.14 18.49
C PHE A 257 30.46 50.61 18.83
N GLY A 258 29.21 51.04 19.07
CA GLY A 258 28.86 52.39 19.42
C GLY A 258 29.48 52.86 20.76
N THR A 259 29.46 52.02 21.78
CA THR A 259 30.09 52.34 23.09
C THR A 259 31.60 52.45 22.97
N ASN A 260 32.26 51.60 22.20
CA ASN A 260 33.70 51.68 21.97
C ASN A 260 34.09 52.99 21.25
N ILE A 261 33.35 53.40 20.23
CA ILE A 261 33.56 54.70 19.58
C ILE A 261 33.36 55.84 20.58
N TYR A 262 32.30 55.79 21.42
CA TYR A 262 32.03 56.78 22.43
C TYR A 262 33.19 56.93 23.46
N HIS A 263 33.82 55.81 23.79
CA HIS A 263 35.00 55.78 24.68
C HIS A 263 36.32 56.12 23.98
N GLY A 264 36.30 56.51 22.70
CA GLY A 264 37.46 57.05 21.99
C GLY A 264 38.35 55.99 21.31
N LEU A 265 37.91 54.72 21.19
CA LEU A 265 38.58 53.74 20.35
C LEU A 265 38.44 54.09 18.87
N THR A 266 39.43 53.67 18.08
CA THR A 266 39.34 53.85 16.63
C THR A 266 38.20 53.00 16.02
N VAL A 267 37.68 53.39 14.87
CA VAL A 267 36.63 52.66 14.13
C VAL A 267 37.09 51.22 13.86
N ILE A 268 38.37 51.01 13.53
CA ILE A 268 38.93 49.70 13.21
C ILE A 268 38.99 48.82 14.48
N GLU A 269 39.46 49.34 15.60
CA GLU A 269 39.53 48.59 16.88
C GLU A 269 38.13 48.23 17.36
N SER A 270 37.17 49.18 17.27
CA SER A 270 35.77 48.93 17.63
C SER A 270 35.10 47.89 16.74
N LEU A 271 35.41 47.85 15.45
CA LEU A 271 34.91 46.87 14.50
C LEU A 271 35.49 45.48 14.77
N LEU A 272 36.80 45.38 15.02
CA LEU A 272 37.45 44.11 15.39
C LEU A 272 36.87 43.55 16.67
N PHE A 273 36.57 44.37 17.66
CA PHE A 273 35.95 43.94 18.92
C PHE A 273 34.52 43.39 18.67
N ALA A 274 33.73 44.10 17.85
CA ALA A 274 32.39 43.67 17.48
C ALA A 274 32.42 42.34 16.69
N VAL A 275 33.38 42.17 15.77
CA VAL A 275 33.59 40.92 15.03
C VAL A 275 33.99 39.76 15.96
N ALA A 276 34.94 39.99 16.89
CA ALA A 276 35.34 38.99 17.86
C ALA A 276 34.17 38.56 18.76
N LEU A 277 33.32 39.51 19.17
CA LEU A 277 32.11 39.22 19.93
C LEU A 277 31.11 38.42 19.11
N ALA A 278 30.88 38.74 17.83
CA ALA A 278 30.01 38.00 16.95
C ALA A 278 30.44 36.55 16.81
N VAL A 279 31.72 36.30 16.55
CA VAL A 279 32.30 34.96 16.45
C VAL A 279 32.15 34.18 17.77
N ALA A 280 32.45 34.79 18.91
CA ALA A 280 32.33 34.13 20.22
C ALA A 280 30.88 33.83 20.63
N ALA A 281 29.90 34.58 20.12
CA ALA A 281 28.49 34.40 20.47
C ALA A 281 27.75 33.33 19.65
N ILE A 282 28.33 32.86 18.55
CA ILE A 282 27.70 31.84 17.68
C ILE A 282 27.91 30.45 18.27
N PRO A 283 26.81 29.67 18.51
CA PRO A 283 26.92 28.31 19.05
C PRO A 283 27.24 27.30 17.94
N GLU A 284 28.50 27.17 17.57
CA GLU A 284 28.96 26.29 16.47
C GLU A 284 28.64 24.81 16.69
N ALA A 285 28.49 24.37 17.96
CA ALA A 285 28.20 22.99 18.30
C ALA A 285 26.70 22.60 18.20
N LEU A 286 25.79 23.54 17.89
CA LEU A 286 24.34 23.27 17.92
C LEU A 286 23.94 22.15 16.94
N ASN A 287 24.27 22.28 15.66
CA ASN A 287 23.92 21.29 14.63
C ASN A 287 24.56 19.91 14.86
N PRO A 288 25.87 19.78 15.17
CA PRO A 288 26.49 18.51 15.55
C PRO A 288 25.81 17.83 16.74
N ILE A 289 25.46 18.56 17.80
CA ILE A 289 24.80 18.00 18.99
C ILE A 289 23.42 17.44 18.63
N VAL A 290 22.60 18.19 17.88
CA VAL A 290 21.30 17.71 17.43
C VAL A 290 21.43 16.42 16.63
N THR A 291 22.38 16.34 15.70
CA THR A 291 22.63 15.15 14.89
C THR A 291 23.02 13.95 15.73
N ILE A 292 23.89 14.13 16.73
CA ILE A 292 24.31 13.05 17.65
C ILE A 292 23.13 12.56 18.47
N VAL A 293 22.30 13.46 19.01
CA VAL A 293 21.13 13.09 19.82
C VAL A 293 20.12 12.29 18.97
N LEU A 294 19.85 12.74 17.75
CA LEU A 294 18.97 12.02 16.82
C LEU A 294 19.54 10.65 16.43
N ALA A 295 20.86 10.54 16.24
CA ALA A 295 21.52 9.25 15.97
C ALA A 295 21.40 8.27 17.14
N ILE A 296 21.52 8.74 18.39
CA ILE A 296 21.28 7.92 19.59
C ILE A 296 19.81 7.48 19.64
N GLY A 297 18.87 8.36 19.32
CA GLY A 297 17.45 8.04 19.22
C GLY A 297 17.20 6.95 18.19
N THR A 298 17.78 7.08 17.00
CA THR A 298 17.69 6.05 15.93
C THR A 298 18.18 4.69 16.41
N GLN A 299 19.29 4.64 17.12
CA GLN A 299 19.82 3.38 17.65
C GLN A 299 18.88 2.73 18.68
N LYS A 300 18.21 3.53 19.51
CA LYS A 300 17.20 3.02 20.45
C LYS A 300 15.98 2.46 19.71
N MET A 301 15.46 3.19 18.72
CA MET A 301 14.29 2.77 17.95
C MET A 301 14.55 1.49 17.14
N SER A 302 15.76 1.33 16.61
CA SER A 302 16.14 0.10 15.89
C SER A 302 16.09 -1.15 16.78
N LYS A 303 16.29 -1.01 18.10
CA LYS A 303 16.14 -2.12 19.07
C LYS A 303 14.67 -2.49 19.33
N GLU A 304 13.78 -1.55 19.08
CA GLU A 304 12.31 -1.70 19.21
C GLU A 304 11.66 -1.94 17.83
N ASN A 305 12.35 -2.63 16.91
CA ASN A 305 11.85 -3.00 15.58
C ASN A 305 11.51 -1.84 14.63
N ALA A 306 11.98 -0.63 14.91
CA ALA A 306 11.75 0.54 14.09
C ALA A 306 13.04 1.02 13.42
N ILE A 307 13.22 0.73 12.12
CA ILE A 307 14.38 1.17 11.33
C ILE A 307 14.12 2.57 10.80
N ILE A 308 14.89 3.54 11.23
CA ILE A 308 14.80 4.93 10.80
C ILE A 308 15.63 5.14 9.54
N LYS A 309 14.99 5.56 8.45
CA LYS A 309 15.65 5.95 7.19
C LYS A 309 16.07 7.42 7.16
N LYS A 310 15.31 8.29 7.83
CA LYS A 310 15.56 9.74 7.89
C LYS A 310 15.63 10.19 9.34
N LEU A 311 16.76 10.75 9.77
CA LEU A 311 16.99 11.17 11.17
C LEU A 311 15.89 12.10 11.72
N LYS A 312 15.31 12.95 10.86
CA LYS A 312 14.21 13.83 11.22
C LYS A 312 12.94 13.11 11.71
N ALA A 313 12.74 11.85 11.32
CA ALA A 313 11.58 11.08 11.77
C ALA A 313 11.64 10.74 13.26
N VAL A 314 12.84 10.64 13.85
CA VAL A 314 13.02 10.36 15.30
C VAL A 314 12.39 11.46 16.16
N GLU A 315 12.60 12.70 15.78
CA GLU A 315 12.03 13.85 16.49
C GLU A 315 10.54 14.01 16.20
N GLY A 316 10.18 13.86 14.90
CA GLY A 316 8.81 14.06 14.45
C GLY A 316 7.81 13.11 15.13
N LEU A 317 8.20 11.85 15.41
CA LEU A 317 7.35 10.86 16.11
C LEU A 317 6.82 11.38 17.45
N GLY A 318 7.65 12.03 18.25
CA GLY A 318 7.23 12.61 19.53
C GLY A 318 6.22 13.76 19.41
N SER A 319 6.01 14.29 18.22
CA SER A 319 5.13 15.41 17.93
C SER A 319 3.85 15.03 17.15
N VAL A 320 3.68 13.73 16.83
CA VAL A 320 2.51 13.24 16.06
C VAL A 320 1.23 13.52 16.81
N SER A 321 0.25 14.11 16.12
CA SER A 321 -1.10 14.33 16.62
C SER A 321 -2.16 13.56 15.84
N ILE A 322 -1.85 13.18 14.58
CA ILE A 322 -2.75 12.43 13.70
C ILE A 322 -1.99 11.22 13.13
N ILE A 323 -2.59 10.03 13.20
CA ILE A 323 -2.08 8.85 12.52
C ILE A 323 -3.08 8.44 11.44
N CYS A 324 -2.71 8.59 10.19
CA CYS A 324 -3.45 8.07 9.04
C CYS A 324 -2.95 6.66 8.75
N SER A 325 -3.77 5.64 9.00
CA SER A 325 -3.36 4.25 8.85
C SER A 325 -4.11 3.57 7.71
N ASP A 326 -3.37 2.90 6.81
CA ASP A 326 -4.01 1.96 5.90
C ASP A 326 -4.65 0.81 6.69
N LYS A 327 -5.70 0.20 6.14
CA LYS A 327 -6.39 -0.93 6.78
C LYS A 327 -5.65 -2.25 6.53
N THR A 328 -5.51 -2.60 5.24
CA THR A 328 -5.06 -3.91 4.78
C THR A 328 -3.57 -4.09 5.03
N GLY A 329 -3.16 -5.22 5.61
CA GLY A 329 -1.74 -5.48 5.90
C GLY A 329 -1.14 -4.66 7.05
N THR A 330 -1.79 -3.56 7.44
CA THR A 330 -1.35 -2.64 8.50
C THR A 330 -2.17 -2.84 9.79
N LEU A 331 -3.46 -2.47 9.77
CA LEU A 331 -4.37 -2.68 10.92
C LEU A 331 -4.93 -4.10 10.97
N THR A 332 -5.00 -4.77 9.82
CA THR A 332 -5.47 -6.15 9.66
C THR A 332 -4.34 -7.08 9.26
N GLN A 333 -4.62 -8.39 9.33
CA GLN A 333 -3.61 -9.44 9.09
C GLN A 333 -3.32 -9.69 7.59
N ASN A 334 -4.06 -9.06 6.68
CA ASN A 334 -4.05 -9.35 5.23
C ASN A 334 -4.30 -10.84 4.94
N LYS A 335 -5.18 -11.46 5.72
CA LYS A 335 -5.48 -12.88 5.66
C LYS A 335 -6.96 -13.12 5.91
N MET A 336 -7.69 -13.57 4.88
CA MET A 336 -9.08 -13.93 5.05
C MET A 336 -9.24 -15.08 6.07
N THR A 337 -10.15 -14.92 7.00
CA THR A 337 -10.40 -15.87 8.09
C THR A 337 -11.89 -16.09 8.27
N VAL A 338 -12.33 -17.33 8.28
CA VAL A 338 -13.74 -17.67 8.56
C VAL A 338 -14.06 -17.31 10.00
N LYS A 339 -15.20 -16.66 10.21
CA LYS A 339 -15.70 -16.22 11.54
C LYS A 339 -16.93 -16.97 11.97
N LYS A 340 -17.90 -17.17 11.07
CA LYS A 340 -19.18 -17.80 11.41
C LYS A 340 -19.64 -18.69 10.27
N ILE A 341 -20.39 -19.72 10.62
CA ILE A 341 -21.17 -20.53 9.69
C ILE A 341 -22.67 -20.40 10.04
N TYR A 342 -23.52 -20.54 9.02
CA TYR A 342 -24.97 -20.62 9.21
C TYR A 342 -25.49 -21.87 8.51
N ILE A 343 -26.19 -22.70 9.27
CA ILE A 343 -26.78 -23.94 8.77
C ILE A 343 -28.00 -24.26 9.63
N ASP A 344 -29.09 -24.74 9.01
CA ASP A 344 -30.35 -25.13 9.67
C ASP A 344 -30.84 -24.07 10.67
N ASN A 345 -30.97 -22.82 10.20
CA ASN A 345 -31.39 -21.64 11.00
C ASN A 345 -30.53 -21.33 12.25
N LYS A 346 -29.31 -21.85 12.31
CA LYS A 346 -28.37 -21.62 13.41
C LYS A 346 -27.09 -20.98 12.94
N ILE A 347 -26.69 -19.88 13.60
CA ILE A 347 -25.38 -19.27 13.44
C ILE A 347 -24.43 -19.91 14.47
N THR A 348 -23.26 -20.32 14.03
CA THR A 348 -22.21 -20.90 14.89
C THR A 348 -20.90 -20.19 14.63
N ASP A 349 -20.25 -19.70 15.68
CA ASP A 349 -18.92 -19.12 15.58
C ASP A 349 -17.89 -20.23 15.32
N THR A 350 -16.79 -19.88 14.63
CA THR A 350 -15.74 -20.84 14.22
C THR A 350 -15.21 -21.71 15.37
N GLU A 351 -15.11 -21.14 16.58
CA GLU A 351 -14.59 -21.81 17.77
C GLU A 351 -15.54 -22.89 18.32
N ASN A 352 -16.81 -22.82 17.95
CA ASN A 352 -17.88 -23.70 18.44
C ASN A 352 -18.37 -24.71 17.38
N ILE A 353 -17.65 -24.85 16.26
CA ILE A 353 -17.99 -25.80 15.20
C ILE A 353 -17.72 -27.22 15.72
N ASP A 354 -18.76 -28.09 15.64
CA ASP A 354 -18.67 -29.50 15.98
C ASP A 354 -18.72 -30.36 14.71
N LEU A 355 -17.62 -31.02 14.40
CA LEU A 355 -17.56 -31.94 13.25
C LEU A 355 -18.36 -33.24 13.44
N ASN A 356 -18.79 -33.57 14.68
CA ASN A 356 -19.70 -34.67 14.94
C ASN A 356 -21.14 -34.34 14.54
N ASP A 357 -21.48 -33.06 14.45
CA ASP A 357 -22.71 -32.61 13.80
C ASP A 357 -22.58 -32.85 12.30
N SER A 358 -23.40 -33.77 11.77
CA SER A 358 -23.34 -34.18 10.37
C SER A 358 -23.55 -33.03 9.37
N LEU A 359 -24.33 -32.02 9.74
CA LEU A 359 -24.60 -30.85 8.90
C LEU A 359 -23.37 -29.94 8.85
N GLN A 360 -22.80 -29.60 10.01
CA GLN A 360 -21.61 -28.74 10.10
C GLN A 360 -20.41 -29.40 9.43
N GLY A 361 -20.17 -30.72 9.72
CA GLY A 361 -19.10 -31.48 9.09
C GLY A 361 -19.25 -31.55 7.56
N SER A 362 -20.48 -31.66 7.06
CA SER A 362 -20.76 -31.65 5.61
C SER A 362 -20.47 -30.30 4.97
N LEU A 363 -20.89 -29.21 5.59
CA LEU A 363 -20.62 -27.84 5.09
C LEU A 363 -19.11 -27.59 4.97
N ILE A 364 -18.32 -27.95 6.00
CA ILE A 364 -16.86 -27.80 5.97
C ILE A 364 -16.22 -28.69 4.89
N LYS A 365 -16.67 -29.96 4.77
CA LYS A 365 -16.22 -30.88 3.71
C LYS A 365 -16.51 -30.30 2.32
N PHE A 366 -17.72 -29.80 2.08
CA PHE A 366 -18.12 -29.22 0.80
C PHE A 366 -17.31 -27.96 0.46
N SER A 367 -17.02 -27.14 1.46
CA SER A 367 -16.19 -25.95 1.25
C SER A 367 -14.77 -26.30 0.80
N CYS A 368 -14.18 -27.40 1.32
CA CYS A 368 -12.88 -27.90 0.88
C CYS A 368 -12.90 -28.50 -0.53
N LEU A 369 -13.95 -29.28 -0.86
CA LEU A 369 -14.07 -29.92 -2.17
C LEU A 369 -14.32 -28.90 -3.29
N CYS A 370 -15.11 -27.86 -3.00
CA CYS A 370 -15.38 -26.75 -3.93
C CYS A 370 -14.37 -25.61 -3.77
N SER A 371 -13.07 -25.92 -3.71
CA SER A 371 -11.96 -24.99 -3.59
C SER A 371 -10.74 -25.54 -4.31
N ASP A 372 -9.90 -24.67 -4.86
CA ASP A 372 -8.62 -25.00 -5.51
C ASP A 372 -7.42 -24.69 -4.62
N ALA A 373 -7.63 -23.94 -3.54
CA ALA A 373 -6.58 -23.58 -2.59
C ALA A 373 -6.04 -24.79 -1.81
N ILE A 374 -4.79 -24.71 -1.38
CA ILE A 374 -4.10 -25.70 -0.57
C ILE A 374 -3.63 -25.01 0.73
N SER A 375 -3.95 -25.65 1.87
CA SER A 375 -3.48 -25.22 3.20
C SER A 375 -2.85 -26.39 3.92
N SER A 376 -1.53 -26.52 3.84
CA SER A 376 -0.79 -27.68 4.38
C SER A 376 0.52 -27.19 5.00
N ASN A 377 0.84 -27.71 6.21
CA ASN A 377 2.10 -27.46 6.93
C ASN A 377 2.49 -25.97 7.08
N GLY A 378 1.50 -25.07 7.22
CA GLY A 378 1.73 -23.64 7.36
C GLY A 378 1.94 -22.89 6.04
N THR A 379 1.87 -23.59 4.89
CA THR A 379 1.90 -22.97 3.57
C THR A 379 0.47 -22.88 3.03
N GLU A 380 0.07 -21.67 2.59
CA GLU A 380 -1.23 -21.40 2.00
C GLU A 380 -1.00 -20.97 0.55
N ILE A 381 -1.64 -21.65 -0.40
CA ILE A 381 -1.52 -21.39 -1.84
C ILE A 381 -2.92 -21.32 -2.43
N GLY A 382 -3.25 -20.25 -3.11
CA GLY A 382 -4.53 -20.04 -3.79
C GLY A 382 -5.17 -18.69 -3.49
N ASP A 383 -6.42 -18.53 -3.93
CA ASP A 383 -7.22 -17.33 -3.66
C ASP A 383 -7.45 -17.15 -2.14
N PRO A 384 -7.31 -15.94 -1.57
CA PRO A 384 -7.50 -15.69 -0.13
C PRO A 384 -8.84 -16.17 0.43
N THR A 385 -9.91 -16.09 -0.35
CA THR A 385 -11.25 -16.58 0.04
C THR A 385 -11.27 -18.10 0.16
N GLU A 386 -10.60 -18.78 -0.75
CA GLU A 386 -10.51 -20.24 -0.75
C GLU A 386 -9.53 -20.77 0.31
N THR A 387 -8.39 -20.07 0.49
CA THR A 387 -7.44 -20.43 1.55
C THR A 387 -8.07 -20.31 2.93
N ALA A 388 -8.99 -19.35 3.14
CA ALA A 388 -9.75 -19.25 4.39
C ALA A 388 -10.57 -20.53 4.69
N LEU A 389 -11.19 -21.11 3.66
CA LEU A 389 -12.00 -22.34 3.79
C LEU A 389 -11.13 -23.56 4.11
N THR A 390 -10.04 -23.74 3.37
CA THR A 390 -9.12 -24.87 3.58
C THR A 390 -8.35 -24.75 4.90
N THR A 391 -7.98 -23.52 5.31
CA THR A 391 -7.35 -23.25 6.61
C THR A 391 -8.30 -23.57 7.77
N LEU A 392 -9.60 -23.23 7.65
CA LEU A 392 -10.60 -23.63 8.66
C LEU A 392 -10.65 -25.14 8.81
N ALA A 393 -10.79 -25.86 7.70
CA ALA A 393 -10.84 -27.33 7.74
C ALA A 393 -9.57 -27.92 8.36
N TYR A 394 -8.39 -27.42 7.99
CA TYR A 394 -7.12 -27.86 8.57
C TYR A 394 -7.07 -27.65 10.09
N LYS A 395 -7.51 -26.49 10.59
CA LYS A 395 -7.62 -26.19 12.03
C LYS A 395 -8.56 -27.13 12.78
N LEU A 396 -9.63 -27.57 12.11
CA LEU A 396 -10.58 -28.53 12.66
C LEU A 396 -10.10 -29.99 12.52
N GLY A 397 -8.88 -30.23 12.03
CA GLY A 397 -8.30 -31.58 11.87
C GLY A 397 -8.67 -32.28 10.55
N MET A 398 -9.31 -31.56 9.62
CA MET A 398 -9.66 -32.07 8.29
C MET A 398 -8.62 -31.60 7.27
N LYS A 399 -7.76 -32.52 6.79
CA LYS A 399 -6.77 -32.16 5.76
C LYS A 399 -7.43 -32.18 4.39
N GLU A 400 -7.34 -31.09 3.64
CA GLU A 400 -7.96 -30.93 2.33
C GLU A 400 -7.46 -31.99 1.31
N LEU A 401 -6.17 -32.35 1.36
CA LEU A 401 -5.61 -33.37 0.47
C LEU A 401 -6.23 -34.73 0.71
N ASP A 402 -6.39 -35.13 1.98
CA ASP A 402 -7.00 -36.42 2.35
C ASP A 402 -8.48 -36.46 1.91
N ILE A 403 -9.19 -35.32 2.05
CA ILE A 403 -10.59 -35.18 1.62
C ILE A 403 -10.70 -35.29 0.10
N ARG A 404 -9.83 -34.62 -0.65
CA ARG A 404 -9.84 -34.61 -2.12
C ARG A 404 -9.39 -35.96 -2.70
N GLU A 405 -8.48 -36.65 -2.06
CA GLU A 405 -8.08 -38.01 -2.44
C GLU A 405 -9.23 -39.02 -2.25
N LYS A 406 -9.94 -38.91 -1.10
CA LYS A 406 -11.09 -39.75 -0.79
C LYS A 406 -12.31 -39.47 -1.68
N HIS A 407 -12.55 -38.23 -2.02
CA HIS A 407 -13.71 -37.75 -2.77
C HIS A 407 -13.25 -37.10 -4.09
N ARG A 408 -12.96 -37.94 -5.08
CA ARG A 408 -12.38 -37.50 -6.35
C ARG A 408 -13.30 -36.52 -7.10
N ARG A 409 -12.74 -35.39 -7.52
CA ARG A 409 -13.40 -34.45 -8.44
C ARG A 409 -13.51 -35.08 -9.84
N ILE A 410 -14.71 -35.17 -10.38
CA ILE A 410 -15.04 -35.78 -11.68
C ILE A 410 -15.09 -34.71 -12.77
N SER A 411 -15.72 -33.60 -12.48
CA SER A 411 -15.93 -32.48 -13.40
C SER A 411 -16.04 -31.17 -12.63
N GLU A 412 -15.78 -30.06 -13.29
CA GLU A 412 -15.91 -28.73 -12.69
C GLU A 412 -16.41 -27.71 -13.68
N ILE A 413 -17.02 -26.64 -13.15
CA ILE A 413 -17.25 -25.36 -13.80
C ILE A 413 -16.51 -24.36 -12.93
N PRO A 414 -15.37 -23.78 -13.42
CA PRO A 414 -14.57 -22.85 -12.65
C PRO A 414 -15.37 -21.62 -12.22
N PHE A 415 -14.86 -20.87 -11.23
CA PHE A 415 -15.45 -19.62 -10.81
C PHE A 415 -15.46 -18.61 -11.98
N ASP A 416 -16.56 -17.94 -12.14
CA ASP A 416 -16.76 -16.87 -13.09
C ASP A 416 -17.44 -15.67 -12.40
N SER A 417 -16.86 -14.46 -12.57
CA SER A 417 -17.30 -13.27 -11.84
C SER A 417 -18.66 -12.75 -12.27
N ASP A 418 -19.07 -12.97 -13.52
CA ASP A 418 -20.38 -12.53 -14.01
C ASP A 418 -21.46 -13.49 -13.55
N ARG A 419 -21.14 -14.80 -13.53
CA ARG A 419 -22.00 -15.86 -13.01
C ARG A 419 -21.99 -15.92 -11.48
N LYS A 420 -20.91 -15.48 -10.84
CA LYS A 420 -20.68 -15.48 -9.39
C LYS A 420 -20.81 -16.86 -8.74
N LEU A 421 -20.52 -17.92 -9.46
CA LEU A 421 -20.62 -19.32 -9.02
C LEU A 421 -19.35 -20.09 -9.40
N MET A 422 -19.04 -21.11 -8.59
CA MET A 422 -18.12 -22.20 -8.91
C MET A 422 -18.80 -23.52 -8.56
N SER A 423 -18.74 -24.50 -9.46
CA SER A 423 -19.36 -25.81 -9.25
C SER A 423 -18.36 -26.93 -9.48
N VAL A 424 -18.35 -27.94 -8.62
CA VAL A 424 -17.55 -29.14 -8.76
C VAL A 424 -18.44 -30.38 -8.59
N LEU A 425 -18.24 -31.41 -9.40
CA LEU A 425 -18.87 -32.71 -9.25
C LEU A 425 -17.87 -33.67 -8.60
N CYS A 426 -18.24 -34.24 -7.46
CA CYS A 426 -17.42 -35.21 -6.73
C CYS A 426 -18.18 -36.51 -6.49
N ASP A 427 -17.44 -37.62 -6.42
CA ASP A 427 -17.95 -38.88 -5.85
C ASP A 427 -17.83 -38.80 -4.32
N ILE A 428 -18.97 -38.72 -3.64
CA ILE A 428 -19.03 -38.66 -2.18
C ILE A 428 -19.81 -39.89 -1.68
N ASP A 429 -19.07 -40.82 -1.12
CA ASP A 429 -19.62 -42.08 -0.55
C ASP A 429 -20.53 -42.85 -1.54
N GLY A 430 -20.16 -42.86 -2.83
CA GLY A 430 -20.86 -43.53 -3.93
C GLY A 430 -22.00 -42.71 -4.57
N LYS A 431 -22.15 -41.44 -4.20
CA LYS A 431 -23.11 -40.49 -4.79
C LYS A 431 -22.40 -39.45 -5.61
N ASN A 432 -22.89 -39.15 -6.80
CA ASN A 432 -22.38 -38.08 -7.65
C ASN A 432 -23.00 -36.74 -7.20
N LEU A 433 -22.28 -36.02 -6.36
CA LEU A 433 -22.76 -34.77 -5.77
C LEU A 433 -22.07 -33.56 -6.40
N MET A 434 -22.86 -32.72 -7.04
CA MET A 434 -22.37 -31.38 -7.44
C MET A 434 -22.45 -30.44 -6.24
N ILE A 435 -21.33 -29.82 -5.92
CA ILE A 435 -21.20 -28.81 -4.88
C ILE A 435 -20.98 -27.49 -5.58
N THR A 436 -21.78 -26.50 -5.24
CA THR A 436 -21.65 -25.14 -5.78
C THR A 436 -21.48 -24.15 -4.66
N LYS A 437 -20.49 -23.25 -4.80
CA LYS A 437 -20.34 -22.07 -3.95
C LYS A 437 -20.57 -20.81 -4.75
N GLY A 438 -21.10 -19.76 -4.10
CA GLY A 438 -21.28 -18.49 -4.77
C GLY A 438 -22.01 -17.42 -3.97
N ALA A 439 -22.35 -16.34 -4.66
CA ALA A 439 -23.10 -15.22 -4.10
C ALA A 439 -24.55 -15.63 -3.80
N LEU A 440 -25.05 -15.25 -2.64
CA LEU A 440 -26.35 -15.67 -2.15
C LEU A 440 -27.51 -15.27 -3.09
N ASP A 441 -27.46 -14.07 -3.63
CA ASP A 441 -28.48 -13.52 -4.56
C ASP A 441 -28.65 -14.36 -5.83
N VAL A 442 -27.56 -14.95 -6.32
CA VAL A 442 -27.57 -15.83 -7.49
C VAL A 442 -27.99 -17.24 -7.13
N VAL A 443 -27.48 -17.75 -6.00
CA VAL A 443 -27.73 -19.12 -5.53
C VAL A 443 -29.20 -19.31 -5.16
N LEU A 444 -29.82 -18.39 -4.40
CA LEU A 444 -31.21 -18.52 -3.95
C LEU A 444 -32.22 -18.59 -5.11
N ARG A 445 -31.99 -17.84 -6.20
CA ARG A 445 -32.87 -17.90 -7.40
C ARG A 445 -32.89 -19.26 -8.07
N ARG A 446 -31.87 -20.10 -7.85
CA ARG A 446 -31.68 -21.43 -8.45
C ARG A 446 -31.90 -22.55 -7.44
N THR A 447 -32.28 -22.20 -6.18
CA THR A 447 -32.48 -23.14 -5.08
C THR A 447 -33.95 -23.56 -5.01
N LYS A 448 -34.19 -24.88 -4.88
CA LYS A 448 -35.52 -25.45 -4.72
C LYS A 448 -35.73 -26.16 -3.39
N TYR A 449 -34.66 -26.66 -2.81
CA TYR A 449 -34.67 -27.46 -1.59
C TYR A 449 -33.73 -26.88 -0.54
N ILE A 450 -33.94 -27.28 0.72
CA ILE A 450 -33.06 -26.94 1.85
C ILE A 450 -32.72 -28.21 2.63
N LEU A 451 -31.46 -28.30 3.06
CA LEU A 451 -30.98 -29.34 3.95
C LEU A 451 -31.16 -28.92 5.41
N THR A 452 -31.88 -29.74 6.16
CA THR A 452 -32.15 -29.49 7.60
C THR A 452 -31.78 -30.74 8.42
N SER A 453 -31.80 -30.58 9.75
CA SER A 453 -31.60 -31.71 10.67
C SER A 453 -32.62 -32.87 10.52
N THR A 454 -33.78 -32.58 9.93
CA THR A 454 -34.82 -33.59 9.63
C THR A 454 -34.72 -34.17 8.23
N GLY A 455 -33.76 -33.72 7.40
CA GLY A 455 -33.55 -34.16 6.02
C GLY A 455 -33.80 -33.02 5.01
N ILE A 456 -33.86 -33.42 3.73
CA ILE A 456 -34.06 -32.49 2.61
C ILE A 456 -35.56 -32.23 2.42
N ARG A 457 -35.97 -30.98 2.34
CA ARG A 457 -37.35 -30.56 2.02
C ARG A 457 -37.36 -29.39 1.04
N GLU A 458 -38.53 -29.08 0.47
CA GLU A 458 -38.67 -27.86 -0.33
C GLU A 458 -38.43 -26.63 0.54
N ILE A 459 -37.73 -25.62 -0.05
CA ILE A 459 -37.43 -24.35 0.62
C ILE A 459 -38.70 -23.51 0.67
N THR A 460 -38.99 -22.92 1.81
CA THR A 460 -40.15 -22.05 2.02
C THR A 460 -39.77 -20.57 1.91
N ALA A 461 -40.75 -19.69 1.72
CA ALA A 461 -40.53 -18.23 1.72
C ALA A 461 -39.97 -17.72 3.06
N GLU A 462 -40.29 -18.39 4.16
CA GLU A 462 -39.76 -18.09 5.50
C GLU A 462 -38.27 -18.46 5.60
N ASP A 463 -37.87 -19.61 5.07
CA ASP A 463 -36.46 -20.01 4.99
C ASP A 463 -35.63 -19.00 4.20
N ILE A 464 -36.12 -18.60 3.00
CA ILE A 464 -35.46 -17.60 2.16
C ILE A 464 -35.27 -16.30 2.94
N LYS A 465 -36.33 -15.82 3.58
CA LYS A 465 -36.27 -14.59 4.39
C LYS A 465 -35.26 -14.68 5.54
N ASN A 466 -35.20 -15.84 6.23
CA ASN A 466 -34.25 -16.04 7.32
C ASN A 466 -32.80 -16.06 6.80
N ILE A 467 -32.56 -16.73 5.69
CA ILE A 467 -31.24 -16.79 5.03
C ILE A 467 -30.81 -15.38 4.57
N GLU A 468 -31.71 -14.63 3.91
CA GLU A 468 -31.42 -13.26 3.48
C GLU A 468 -31.16 -12.32 4.66
N ASN A 469 -31.95 -12.39 5.72
CA ASN A 469 -31.73 -11.59 6.92
C ASN A 469 -30.37 -11.91 7.58
N THR A 470 -30.03 -13.20 7.68
CA THR A 470 -28.74 -13.62 8.24
C THR A 470 -27.56 -13.14 7.39
N ASN A 471 -27.67 -13.26 6.07
CA ASN A 471 -26.66 -12.74 5.15
C ASN A 471 -26.51 -11.21 5.29
N PHE A 472 -27.65 -10.50 5.38
CA PHE A 472 -27.66 -9.04 5.57
C PHE A 472 -26.98 -8.65 6.91
N GLU A 473 -27.31 -9.35 8.00
CA GLU A 473 -26.68 -9.12 9.30
C GLU A 473 -25.17 -9.37 9.25
N MET A 474 -24.74 -10.50 8.68
CA MET A 474 -23.32 -10.82 8.53
C MET A 474 -22.60 -9.78 7.67
N SER A 475 -23.18 -9.39 6.54
CA SER A 475 -22.60 -8.40 5.62
C SER A 475 -22.51 -7.00 6.23
N ASN A 476 -23.51 -6.58 7.01
CA ASN A 476 -23.48 -5.30 7.74
C ASN A 476 -22.40 -5.25 8.84
N ASN A 477 -21.99 -6.42 9.33
CA ASN A 477 -20.85 -6.56 10.23
C ASN A 477 -19.51 -6.66 9.49
N GLY A 478 -19.48 -6.35 8.18
CA GLY A 478 -18.28 -6.35 7.36
C GLY A 478 -17.80 -7.74 6.93
N LEU A 479 -18.59 -8.79 7.19
CA LEU A 479 -18.22 -10.15 6.80
C LEU A 479 -18.56 -10.38 5.32
N ARG A 480 -17.64 -11.00 4.60
CA ARG A 480 -17.87 -11.58 3.28
C ARG A 480 -18.58 -12.90 3.45
N VAL A 481 -19.70 -13.10 2.79
CA VAL A 481 -20.53 -14.31 2.92
C VAL A 481 -20.52 -15.10 1.62
N LEU A 482 -20.22 -16.40 1.73
CA LEU A 482 -20.35 -17.39 0.66
C LEU A 482 -21.48 -18.36 0.98
N SER A 483 -22.33 -18.62 0.00
CA SER A 483 -23.37 -19.66 0.09
C SER A 483 -22.87 -20.96 -0.51
N PHE A 484 -23.30 -22.07 0.08
CA PHE A 484 -23.02 -23.43 -0.36
C PHE A 484 -24.31 -24.16 -0.63
N VAL A 485 -24.38 -24.79 -1.79
CA VAL A 485 -25.51 -25.60 -2.24
C VAL A 485 -25.02 -26.87 -2.89
N VAL A 486 -25.88 -27.90 -2.93
CA VAL A 486 -25.57 -29.16 -3.56
C VAL A 486 -26.70 -29.65 -4.48
N LYS A 487 -26.36 -30.55 -5.41
CA LYS A 487 -27.29 -31.25 -6.27
C LYS A 487 -26.78 -32.65 -6.54
N GLU A 488 -27.61 -33.67 -6.36
CA GLU A 488 -27.29 -35.08 -6.61
C GLU A 488 -27.62 -35.47 -8.07
N PHE A 489 -26.75 -36.24 -8.70
CA PHE A 489 -26.94 -36.80 -10.03
C PHE A 489 -26.91 -38.35 -9.97
N ASP A 490 -27.76 -38.97 -10.77
CA ASP A 490 -27.84 -40.44 -10.86
C ASP A 490 -26.61 -41.11 -11.50
N SER A 491 -25.84 -40.32 -12.28
CA SER A 491 -24.65 -40.83 -12.98
C SER A 491 -23.56 -39.75 -13.10
N MET A 492 -22.32 -40.20 -13.27
CA MET A 492 -21.21 -39.33 -13.63
C MET A 492 -21.45 -38.62 -14.95
N LYS A 493 -21.17 -37.34 -15.02
CA LYS A 493 -21.31 -36.51 -16.22
C LYS A 493 -20.32 -35.38 -16.27
N GLN A 494 -20.11 -34.83 -17.45
CA GLN A 494 -19.47 -33.53 -17.59
C GLN A 494 -20.48 -32.43 -17.23
N LEU A 495 -20.14 -31.56 -16.29
CA LEU A 495 -20.99 -30.42 -15.91
C LEU A 495 -21.09 -29.38 -17.02
N ASN A 496 -22.26 -28.75 -17.13
CA ASN A 496 -22.49 -27.58 -17.96
C ASN A 496 -23.31 -26.54 -17.19
N TYR A 497 -23.45 -25.32 -17.71
CA TYR A 497 -24.15 -24.21 -17.06
C TYR A 497 -25.63 -24.48 -16.76
N ASP A 498 -26.30 -25.32 -17.56
CA ASP A 498 -27.70 -25.70 -17.34
C ASP A 498 -27.89 -26.62 -16.12
N ASP A 499 -26.83 -27.24 -15.62
CA ASP A 499 -26.86 -28.06 -14.42
C ASP A 499 -27.01 -27.26 -13.14
N GLU A 500 -26.61 -25.98 -13.17
CA GLU A 500 -26.63 -25.05 -12.03
C GLU A 500 -28.03 -24.55 -11.70
N ASN A 501 -28.94 -25.46 -11.42
CA ASN A 501 -30.34 -25.19 -11.03
C ASN A 501 -30.88 -26.29 -10.11
N ASN A 502 -32.05 -26.04 -9.51
CA ASN A 502 -32.74 -26.96 -8.57
C ASN A 502 -31.83 -27.38 -7.42
N PHE A 503 -31.07 -26.47 -6.87
CA PHE A 503 -30.15 -26.69 -5.78
C PHE A 503 -30.83 -27.05 -4.46
N ILE A 504 -30.11 -27.74 -3.61
CA ILE A 504 -30.39 -27.93 -2.19
C ILE A 504 -29.48 -26.98 -1.42
N PHE A 505 -30.06 -26.00 -0.72
CA PHE A 505 -29.31 -25.08 0.12
C PHE A 505 -28.73 -25.84 1.33
N VAL A 506 -27.42 -25.65 1.58
CA VAL A 506 -26.72 -26.25 2.70
C VAL A 506 -26.45 -25.24 3.81
N GLY A 507 -25.84 -24.12 3.48
CA GLY A 507 -25.49 -23.12 4.48
C GLY A 507 -24.70 -21.93 3.94
N LEU A 508 -24.31 -21.05 4.86
CA LEU A 508 -23.43 -19.89 4.59
C LEU A 508 -22.16 -20.05 5.40
N ILE A 509 -21.05 -19.58 4.82
CA ILE A 509 -19.77 -19.39 5.50
C ILE A 509 -19.39 -17.91 5.38
N SER A 510 -19.13 -17.27 6.50
CA SER A 510 -18.75 -15.87 6.53
C SER A 510 -17.31 -15.68 7.01
N MET A 511 -16.60 -14.75 6.38
CA MET A 511 -15.17 -14.51 6.60
C MET A 511 -14.83 -13.03 6.53
N ILE A 512 -13.71 -12.65 7.12
CA ILE A 512 -13.18 -11.29 7.11
C ILE A 512 -11.65 -11.37 7.19
N ASP A 513 -10.96 -10.33 6.73
CA ASP A 513 -9.57 -10.06 7.11
C ASP A 513 -9.59 -9.43 8.52
N PRO A 514 -9.27 -10.19 9.59
CA PRO A 514 -9.45 -9.72 10.96
C PRO A 514 -8.42 -8.65 11.32
N PRO A 515 -8.77 -7.73 12.21
CA PRO A 515 -7.78 -6.84 12.79
C PRO A 515 -6.68 -7.64 13.50
N ARG A 516 -5.47 -7.08 13.54
CA ARG A 516 -4.39 -7.62 14.38
C ARG A 516 -4.81 -7.54 15.85
N VAL A 517 -4.40 -8.49 16.66
CA VAL A 517 -4.79 -8.56 18.09
C VAL A 517 -4.36 -7.29 18.83
N GLU A 518 -3.20 -6.76 18.46
CA GLU A 518 -2.55 -5.59 19.04
C GLU A 518 -3.24 -4.27 18.65
N SER A 519 -3.90 -4.21 17.50
CA SER A 519 -4.45 -2.97 16.93
C SER A 519 -5.45 -2.28 17.87
N LYS A 520 -6.29 -3.05 18.56
CA LYS A 520 -7.30 -2.48 19.48
C LYS A 520 -6.65 -1.77 20.67
N GLN A 521 -5.62 -2.39 21.26
CA GLN A 521 -4.92 -1.79 22.40
C GLN A 521 -4.12 -0.57 21.94
N ALA A 522 -3.43 -0.67 20.82
CA ALA A 522 -2.64 0.43 20.24
C ALA A 522 -3.52 1.65 19.94
N VAL A 523 -4.70 1.46 19.32
CA VAL A 523 -5.68 2.53 19.11
C VAL A 523 -6.09 3.18 20.42
N ALA A 524 -6.38 2.40 21.45
CA ALA A 524 -6.76 2.92 22.78
C ALA A 524 -5.64 3.75 23.41
N ASP A 525 -4.38 3.34 23.24
CA ASP A 525 -3.21 4.03 23.78
C ASP A 525 -2.92 5.33 23.00
N CYS A 526 -3.06 5.33 21.67
CA CYS A 526 -3.02 6.57 20.87
C CYS A 526 -4.02 7.61 21.36
N ILE A 527 -5.26 7.19 21.58
CA ILE A 527 -6.34 8.07 22.05
C ILE A 527 -6.04 8.65 23.43
N LYS A 528 -5.53 7.83 24.37
CA LYS A 528 -5.10 8.30 25.70
C LYS A 528 -3.96 9.31 25.62
N ALA A 529 -3.06 9.14 24.65
CA ALA A 529 -1.97 10.07 24.38
C ALA A 529 -2.42 11.37 23.69
N GLY A 530 -3.71 11.49 23.33
CA GLY A 530 -4.24 12.65 22.60
C GLY A 530 -4.01 12.60 21.08
N ILE A 531 -3.60 11.45 20.56
CA ILE A 531 -3.38 11.22 19.13
C ILE A 531 -4.69 10.69 18.52
N LYS A 532 -5.10 11.25 17.38
CA LYS A 532 -6.27 10.79 16.64
C LYS A 532 -5.88 9.79 15.56
N PRO A 533 -6.18 8.49 15.69
CA PRO A 533 -6.04 7.52 14.63
C PRO A 533 -7.19 7.65 13.62
N ILE A 534 -6.85 7.52 12.33
CA ILE A 534 -7.76 7.62 11.18
C ILE A 534 -7.48 6.41 10.28
N MET A 535 -8.53 5.72 9.85
CA MET A 535 -8.42 4.62 8.88
C MET A 535 -8.61 5.14 7.46
N ILE A 536 -7.72 4.76 6.56
CA ILE A 536 -7.77 5.11 5.14
C ILE A 536 -7.60 3.81 4.34
N THR A 537 -8.58 3.46 3.46
CA THR A 537 -8.56 2.16 2.78
C THR A 537 -9.20 2.19 1.39
N GLY A 538 -8.77 1.26 0.51
CA GLY A 538 -9.46 0.94 -0.74
C GLY A 538 -10.76 0.14 -0.56
N ASP A 539 -10.97 -0.47 0.61
CA ASP A 539 -12.12 -1.32 0.91
C ASP A 539 -13.47 -0.58 0.93
N HIS A 540 -14.54 -1.37 0.84
CA HIS A 540 -15.90 -0.86 0.93
C HIS A 540 -16.19 -0.25 2.31
N LYS A 541 -16.97 0.85 2.33
CA LYS A 541 -17.32 1.62 3.53
C LYS A 541 -17.90 0.78 4.68
N ILE A 542 -18.71 -0.23 4.38
CA ILE A 542 -19.34 -1.12 5.37
C ILE A 542 -18.25 -1.93 6.10
N THR A 543 -17.37 -2.59 5.35
CA THR A 543 -16.26 -3.39 5.90
C THR A 543 -15.30 -2.53 6.69
N ALA A 544 -14.87 -1.39 6.15
CA ALA A 544 -13.99 -0.45 6.82
C ALA A 544 -14.60 0.07 8.13
N SER A 545 -15.89 0.43 8.12
CA SER A 545 -16.60 0.92 9.31
C SER A 545 -16.75 -0.16 10.38
N ALA A 546 -17.00 -1.42 10.00
CA ALA A 546 -17.12 -2.52 10.94
C ALA A 546 -15.79 -2.76 11.67
N ILE A 547 -14.69 -2.87 10.94
CA ILE A 547 -13.34 -3.04 11.50
C ILE A 547 -12.95 -1.83 12.36
N ALA A 548 -13.20 -0.61 11.89
CA ALA A 548 -12.87 0.61 12.62
C ALA A 548 -13.63 0.74 13.94
N ARG A 549 -14.89 0.27 14.01
CA ARG A 549 -15.65 0.19 15.27
C ARG A 549 -15.08 -0.86 16.20
N GLU A 550 -14.73 -2.04 15.68
CA GLU A 550 -14.16 -3.14 16.47
C GLU A 550 -12.87 -2.73 17.20
N ILE A 551 -11.99 -2.01 16.50
CA ILE A 551 -10.71 -1.55 17.06
C ILE A 551 -10.80 -0.19 17.75
N GLY A 552 -11.93 0.52 17.67
CA GLY A 552 -12.19 1.77 18.40
C GLY A 552 -11.78 3.06 17.68
N ILE A 553 -11.45 3.01 16.38
CA ILE A 553 -11.20 4.21 15.55
C ILE A 553 -12.49 4.96 15.26
N LEU A 554 -13.56 4.27 14.84
CA LEU A 554 -14.85 4.88 14.54
C LEU A 554 -15.73 4.85 15.79
N ARG A 555 -15.96 6.02 16.40
CA ARG A 555 -16.74 6.19 17.63
C ARG A 555 -18.10 6.81 17.34
N ASP A 556 -18.95 6.86 18.36
CA ASP A 556 -20.24 7.53 18.27
C ASP A 556 -20.05 9.03 17.96
N GLY A 557 -20.71 9.49 16.90
CA GLY A 557 -20.58 10.84 16.39
C GLY A 557 -19.55 11.01 15.25
N ASP A 558 -18.64 10.05 15.06
CA ASP A 558 -17.69 10.07 13.94
C ASP A 558 -18.36 9.60 12.64
N LYS A 559 -17.83 10.11 11.52
CA LYS A 559 -18.29 9.80 10.17
C LYS A 559 -17.31 8.87 9.44
N ALA A 560 -17.87 8.03 8.57
CA ALA A 560 -17.14 7.33 7.52
C ALA A 560 -17.51 7.95 6.16
N LEU A 561 -16.50 8.25 5.32
CA LEU A 561 -16.67 8.88 4.02
C LEU A 561 -16.12 7.98 2.90
N GLU A 562 -16.77 7.95 1.75
CA GLU A 562 -16.23 7.30 0.55
C GLU A 562 -15.44 8.29 -0.32
N GLY A 563 -14.48 7.80 -1.12
CA GLY A 563 -13.69 8.63 -2.03
C GLY A 563 -14.56 9.50 -2.95
N ILE A 564 -15.64 8.93 -3.52
CA ILE A 564 -16.59 9.68 -4.35
C ILE A 564 -17.28 10.83 -3.58
N GLU A 565 -17.54 10.64 -2.29
CA GLU A 565 -18.11 11.69 -1.43
C GLU A 565 -17.05 12.76 -1.13
N LEU A 566 -15.80 12.34 -0.91
CA LEU A 566 -14.67 13.24 -0.67
C LEU A 566 -14.34 14.11 -1.89
N GLU A 567 -14.38 13.54 -3.11
CA GLU A 567 -14.14 14.27 -4.35
C GLU A 567 -15.13 15.42 -4.59
N LYS A 568 -16.37 15.28 -4.09
CA LYS A 568 -17.43 16.29 -4.21
C LYS A 568 -17.27 17.47 -3.27
N LEU A 569 -16.50 17.32 -2.20
CA LEU A 569 -16.25 18.39 -1.24
C LEU A 569 -15.21 19.37 -1.76
N SER A 570 -15.48 20.67 -1.69
CA SER A 570 -14.45 21.71 -1.82
C SER A 570 -13.44 21.62 -0.67
N ASP A 571 -12.29 22.22 -0.81
CA ASP A 571 -11.28 22.21 0.26
C ASP A 571 -11.75 22.96 1.51
N GLU A 572 -12.58 24.02 1.37
CA GLU A 572 -13.16 24.74 2.50
C GLU A 572 -14.22 23.92 3.24
N GLU A 573 -15.02 23.13 2.54
CA GLU A 573 -16.00 22.22 3.12
C GLU A 573 -15.30 21.06 3.81
N PHE A 574 -14.29 20.46 3.17
CA PHE A 574 -13.51 19.38 3.73
C PHE A 574 -12.75 19.82 4.99
N GLU A 575 -12.16 21.02 5.00
CA GLU A 575 -11.48 21.57 6.18
C GLU A 575 -12.39 21.68 7.41
N LYS A 576 -13.68 21.96 7.21
CA LYS A 576 -14.67 22.03 8.31
C LYS A 576 -15.09 20.67 8.82
N GLU A 577 -15.21 19.68 7.93
CA GLU A 577 -15.74 18.35 8.24
C GLU A 577 -14.67 17.37 8.73
N ILE A 578 -13.40 17.56 8.36
CA ILE A 578 -12.32 16.57 8.57
C ILE A 578 -12.16 16.10 10.02
N GLU A 579 -12.43 16.97 11.00
CA GLU A 579 -12.33 16.61 12.42
C GLU A 579 -13.36 15.56 12.86
N HIS A 580 -14.46 15.45 12.14
CA HIS A 580 -15.54 14.52 12.42
C HIS A 580 -15.44 13.22 11.59
N ILE A 581 -14.44 13.11 10.72
CA ILE A 581 -14.26 11.94 9.87
C ILE A 581 -13.11 11.11 10.44
N SER A 582 -13.36 9.83 10.70
CA SER A 582 -12.38 8.88 11.24
C SER A 582 -12.11 7.71 10.29
N VAL A 583 -12.92 7.53 9.23
CA VAL A 583 -12.76 6.47 8.23
C VAL A 583 -12.95 7.02 6.82
N TYR A 584 -12.00 6.73 5.95
CA TYR A 584 -12.06 7.02 4.52
C TYR A 584 -11.97 5.71 3.74
N ALA A 585 -13.02 5.39 2.99
CA ALA A 585 -13.19 4.14 2.26
C ALA A 585 -13.15 4.37 0.74
N ARG A 586 -12.71 3.39 -0.04
CA ARG A 586 -12.60 3.46 -1.51
C ARG A 586 -11.87 4.70 -2.02
N VAL A 587 -10.79 5.06 -1.36
CA VAL A 587 -9.99 6.24 -1.69
C VAL A 587 -8.83 5.91 -2.63
N SER A 588 -8.58 6.83 -3.55
CA SER A 588 -7.44 6.79 -4.46
C SER A 588 -6.13 7.26 -3.79
N PRO A 589 -4.94 7.02 -4.38
CA PRO A 589 -3.69 7.58 -3.89
C PRO A 589 -3.69 9.11 -3.77
N SER A 590 -4.37 9.82 -4.69
CA SER A 590 -4.53 11.27 -4.63
C SER A 590 -5.38 11.73 -3.44
N ASP A 591 -6.43 10.96 -3.11
CA ASP A 591 -7.25 11.26 -1.93
C ASP A 591 -6.46 11.09 -0.64
N LYS A 592 -5.60 10.05 -0.56
CA LYS A 592 -4.71 9.85 0.59
C LYS A 592 -3.80 11.06 0.82
N ILE A 593 -3.20 11.60 -0.27
CA ILE A 593 -2.40 12.84 -0.20
C ILE A 593 -3.25 14.02 0.28
N ARG A 594 -4.47 14.17 -0.25
CA ARG A 594 -5.39 15.26 0.10
C ARG A 594 -5.78 15.23 1.57
N ILE A 595 -6.06 14.05 2.12
CA ILE A 595 -6.38 13.85 3.54
C ILE A 595 -5.20 14.28 4.43
N VAL A 596 -4.00 13.76 4.15
CA VAL A 596 -2.78 14.11 4.89
C VAL A 596 -2.52 15.62 4.80
N SER A 597 -2.59 16.20 3.60
CA SER A 597 -2.34 17.63 3.38
C SER A 597 -3.33 18.53 4.13
N MET A 598 -4.59 18.13 4.22
CA MET A 598 -5.61 18.89 4.93
C MET A 598 -5.38 18.89 6.45
N TRP A 599 -4.97 17.77 7.03
CA TRP A 599 -4.59 17.72 8.45
C TRP A 599 -3.34 18.55 8.73
N GLN A 600 -2.34 18.51 7.84
CA GLN A 600 -1.15 19.37 7.93
C GLN A 600 -1.50 20.86 7.84
N LYS A 601 -2.43 21.25 6.94
CA LYS A 601 -2.93 22.62 6.80
C LYS A 601 -3.57 23.14 8.10
N LYS A 602 -4.20 22.26 8.86
CA LYS A 602 -4.75 22.57 10.21
C LYS A 602 -3.70 22.65 11.32
N GLY A 603 -2.41 22.51 10.99
CA GLY A 603 -1.30 22.60 11.96
C GLY A 603 -1.01 21.28 12.70
N ASN A 604 -1.54 20.16 12.25
CA ASN A 604 -1.28 18.85 12.84
C ASN A 604 0.00 18.23 12.25
N ILE A 605 0.72 17.46 13.06
CA ILE A 605 1.82 16.61 12.64
C ILE A 605 1.25 15.23 12.31
N CYS A 606 1.36 14.84 11.04
CA CYS A 606 0.72 13.65 10.52
C CYS A 606 1.72 12.51 10.32
N ALA A 607 1.46 11.35 10.94
CA ALA A 607 2.04 10.09 10.53
C ALA A 607 1.11 9.41 9.50
N MET A 608 1.69 8.75 8.49
CA MET A 608 0.98 7.89 7.55
C MET A 608 1.61 6.51 7.56
N THR A 609 0.81 5.47 7.76
CA THR A 609 1.26 4.07 7.68
C THR A 609 0.67 3.39 6.46
N GLY A 610 1.44 2.53 5.81
CA GLY A 610 0.98 1.78 4.64
C GLY A 610 1.99 0.73 4.19
N ASP A 611 1.54 -0.21 3.37
CA ASP A 611 2.35 -1.31 2.83
C ASP A 611 2.38 -1.33 1.29
N GLY A 612 1.43 -0.67 0.64
CA GLY A 612 1.24 -0.68 -0.80
C GLY A 612 1.97 0.44 -1.56
N VAL A 613 2.07 0.28 -2.88
CA VAL A 613 2.54 1.33 -3.80
C VAL A 613 1.55 2.51 -3.82
N ASN A 614 0.26 2.23 -3.65
CA ASN A 614 -0.82 3.21 -3.54
C ASN A 614 -0.67 4.16 -2.34
N ASP A 615 0.06 3.73 -1.28
CA ASP A 615 0.35 4.53 -0.10
C ASP A 615 1.58 5.43 -0.26
N ALA A 616 2.50 5.04 -1.13
CA ALA A 616 3.81 5.67 -1.24
C ALA A 616 3.78 7.21 -1.39
N PRO A 617 2.89 7.82 -2.21
CA PRO A 617 2.81 9.27 -2.29
C PRO A 617 2.35 9.92 -0.97
N ALA A 618 1.42 9.29 -0.26
CA ALA A 618 0.94 9.77 1.04
C ALA A 618 1.99 9.56 2.15
N LEU A 619 2.72 8.42 2.12
CA LEU A 619 3.88 8.17 3.00
C LEU A 619 4.94 9.25 2.83
N LYS A 620 5.23 9.64 1.59
CA LYS A 620 6.19 10.72 1.30
C LYS A 620 5.68 12.09 1.70
N LYS A 621 4.37 12.34 1.57
CA LYS A 621 3.72 13.61 1.91
C LYS A 621 3.62 13.85 3.41
N ALA A 622 3.38 12.80 4.19
CA ALA A 622 3.26 12.87 5.63
C ALA A 622 4.55 13.42 6.29
N ASP A 623 4.42 14.01 7.48
CA ASP A 623 5.57 14.44 8.27
C ASP A 623 6.42 13.22 8.63
N ILE A 624 5.75 12.07 8.88
CA ILE A 624 6.40 10.78 9.11
C ILE A 624 5.67 9.71 8.30
N GLY A 625 6.30 9.24 7.23
CA GLY A 625 5.85 8.05 6.50
C GLY A 625 6.43 6.79 7.13
N ILE A 626 5.59 5.79 7.36
CA ILE A 626 5.94 4.53 8.03
C ILE A 626 5.52 3.36 7.16
N ALA A 627 6.48 2.58 6.70
CA ALA A 627 6.21 1.40 5.88
C ALA A 627 6.32 0.11 6.69
N MET A 628 5.54 -0.90 6.27
CA MET A 628 5.64 -2.26 6.80
C MET A 628 6.90 -2.94 6.27
N GLY A 629 7.61 -3.67 7.12
CA GLY A 629 8.88 -4.31 6.78
C GLY A 629 8.71 -5.69 6.16
N ILE A 630 7.70 -6.45 6.60
CA ILE A 630 7.41 -7.80 6.12
C ILE A 630 6.48 -7.74 4.90
N THR A 631 5.29 -7.13 5.05
CA THR A 631 4.27 -7.05 4.00
C THR A 631 4.49 -5.90 3.03
N GLY A 632 5.26 -4.87 3.42
CA GLY A 632 5.44 -3.66 2.63
C GLY A 632 6.23 -3.88 1.34
N THR A 633 5.75 -3.24 0.26
CA THR A 633 6.45 -3.20 -1.03
C THR A 633 7.71 -2.36 -0.94
N GLU A 634 8.69 -2.62 -1.83
CA GLU A 634 9.92 -1.81 -1.88
C GLU A 634 9.62 -0.33 -2.15
N VAL A 635 8.58 -0.04 -2.94
CA VAL A 635 8.17 1.35 -3.24
C VAL A 635 7.65 2.05 -1.98
N SER A 636 6.85 1.38 -1.16
CA SER A 636 6.38 1.94 0.12
C SER A 636 7.55 2.15 1.10
N LYS A 637 8.45 1.17 1.19
CA LYS A 637 9.67 1.26 2.01
C LYS A 637 10.56 2.42 1.55
N ASP A 638 10.70 2.64 0.24
CA ASP A 638 11.50 3.76 -0.30
C ASP A 638 10.88 5.12 -0.02
N ALA A 639 9.57 5.24 -0.07
CA ALA A 639 8.85 6.47 0.23
C ALA A 639 8.90 6.85 1.71
N ALA A 640 8.97 5.85 2.59
CA ALA A 640 8.84 6.03 4.03
C ALA A 640 10.08 6.66 4.68
N SER A 641 9.86 7.29 5.82
CA SER A 641 10.90 7.80 6.71
C SER A 641 11.33 6.76 7.76
N MET A 642 10.47 5.76 8.01
CA MET A 642 10.66 4.69 8.98
C MET A 642 10.09 3.37 8.44
N ILE A 643 10.71 2.25 8.80
CA ILE A 643 10.26 0.89 8.45
C ILE A 643 10.10 0.09 9.74
N LEU A 644 8.97 -0.60 9.89
CA LEU A 644 8.67 -1.47 11.04
C LEU A 644 8.95 -2.93 10.68
N THR A 645 9.91 -3.55 11.34
CA THR A 645 10.35 -4.91 10.98
C THR A 645 9.41 -6.02 11.44
N ASP A 646 8.43 -5.71 12.27
CA ASP A 646 7.39 -6.62 12.79
C ASP A 646 5.97 -6.29 12.29
N ASP A 647 5.81 -5.27 11.45
CA ASP A 647 4.52 -4.78 10.91
C ASP A 647 3.49 -4.32 11.97
N LEU A 648 3.94 -4.01 13.20
CA LEU A 648 3.05 -3.57 14.30
C LEU A 648 3.00 -2.03 14.39
N SER A 649 2.34 -1.37 13.44
CA SER A 649 2.44 0.08 13.22
C SER A 649 2.07 0.96 14.42
N LEU A 650 0.85 0.81 14.95
CA LEU A 650 0.37 1.71 16.00
C LEU A 650 1.04 1.52 17.37
N ILE A 651 1.72 0.39 17.59
CA ILE A 651 2.44 0.13 18.84
C ILE A 651 3.74 0.94 18.91
N HIS A 652 4.37 1.18 17.76
CA HIS A 652 5.67 1.84 17.67
C HIS A 652 5.57 3.36 17.48
N ILE A 653 4.38 3.88 17.16
CA ILE A 653 4.10 5.30 17.02
C ILE A 653 3.54 5.87 18.32
#